data_a82e118134315975edd50482cddc0cf8
#
_entry.id   a82e118134315975edd50482cddc0cf8
#
_cell.length_a   1.000
_cell.length_b   1.000
_cell.length_c   1.000
_cell.angle_alpha   90.00
_cell.angle_beta   90.00
_cell.angle_gamma   90.00
#
_symmetry.space_group_name_H-M   'P 1'
#
loop_
_entity.id
_entity.type
_entity.pdbx_description
1 polymer ?
#
loop_
_entity_poly.entity_id
_entity_poly.type
_entity_poly.pdbx_seq_one_letter_code
_entity_poly.pdbx_strand_id
1 'polypeptide(L)'
;MESNEVEIEDAPPGYKSYVWQYFGFLIKKDKDGNRVTDKTKTVCKLCHAVIPYTTSNTSNMNHHLQRHHKNVKTAPEKTCLPKGKLTMKQALTPTLPPSSPRAKQITRLIGEFIADYMAPFNMVENRKFIQMFNVLEPKFKMPCRGHFSEKVIPEIYNETKQSVKEYLKNADCVALTTDSWTSRATQSYVTITAEVINDKWVRKSFVLQTRELSESHTGVNIAHVLRNALSEWELTRPQTTIACVTDNASNMDIAVRESGLHPHIKCLAHVVNLASKRGLAVSRVARLLGRVRRITTFFHRSTTATAVLTNKQTQLELPRHKLITDVQTRWNSTYEMLARYLEQQAAVSAALSCPGIRRNAREIDTLDNTDISDVEDIVKLLKPLKTATTVVCDEKEPTVSLIMPLKFMIEQSMSPEENDTQTIANMKSAILLDISDRYSGDCNDMLQECTALDPRFRSLSHLNDEQRESVYARIREKASALHEQRNQTSDIDERTTRASASTSGAAAEQARVMVEAAQGAEQSQEEPVEGERQMQDVTQPPPPKKTALEDLLGSSYTTVVETVQSSRGIEMEILSYRNGIPIPLNSSPLEWWKVNAYAYPILAPLAKAYLCIPATSVPSERVFSTAGDIVSAQRSLITPEHVDMLVFLKKNQS
;
A
#
# COMPACT_ATOMS: atom_id res chain seq x y z
N MET A 1 12.43 8.81 59.95
CA MET A 1 11.86 8.28 58.71
C MET A 1 11.81 6.79 58.91
N GLU A 2 10.65 6.26 59.32
CA GLU A 2 10.44 4.83 59.52
C GLU A 2 10.42 4.17 58.15
N SER A 3 11.30 3.21 57.89
CA SER A 3 11.30 2.35 56.73
C SER A 3 10.05 1.47 56.79
N ASN A 4 9.06 1.76 55.99
CA ASN A 4 7.93 0.85 55.74
C ASN A 4 8.46 -0.43 55.06
N GLU A 5 8.85 -1.42 55.87
CA GLU A 5 9.15 -2.76 55.39
C GLU A 5 7.85 -3.35 54.79
N VAL A 6 7.87 -3.62 53.49
CA VAL A 6 6.76 -4.25 52.77
C VAL A 6 6.73 -5.72 53.18
N GLU A 7 5.74 -6.11 54.01
CA GLU A 7 5.58 -7.50 54.42
C GLU A 7 5.08 -8.36 53.23
N ILE A 8 5.74 -9.50 53.03
CA ILE A 8 5.53 -10.38 51.88
C ILE A 8 5.19 -11.79 52.38
N GLU A 9 4.12 -12.38 51.84
CA GLU A 9 3.75 -13.76 52.05
C GLU A 9 4.14 -14.60 50.81
N ASP A 10 4.79 -15.74 51.05
CA ASP A 10 5.16 -16.66 49.99
C ASP A 10 3.94 -17.30 49.30
N ALA A 11 4.04 -17.55 48.01
CA ALA A 11 2.95 -18.20 47.27
C ALA A 11 2.73 -19.64 47.78
N PRO A 12 1.45 -20.06 47.91
CA PRO A 12 1.12 -21.42 48.36
C PRO A 12 1.69 -22.49 47.44
N PRO A 13 1.88 -23.74 47.89
CA PRO A 13 2.51 -24.84 47.15
C PRO A 13 1.89 -25.18 45.78
N GLY A 14 0.66 -24.70 45.48
CA GLY A 14 -0.02 -24.88 44.21
C GLY A 14 0.48 -24.00 43.06
N TYR A 15 1.31 -23.00 43.33
CA TYR A 15 1.80 -22.05 42.32
C TYR A 15 3.11 -22.56 41.68
N LYS A 16 3.02 -23.24 40.52
CA LYS A 16 4.12 -24.00 39.91
C LYS A 16 5.13 -23.17 39.07
N SER A 17 4.88 -21.91 38.80
CA SER A 17 5.80 -21.09 37.99
C SER A 17 7.07 -20.73 38.76
N TYR A 18 8.23 -20.80 38.11
CA TYR A 18 9.53 -20.46 38.70
C TYR A 18 9.62 -19.03 39.21
N VAL A 19 8.83 -18.11 38.67
CA VAL A 19 8.84 -16.70 39.09
C VAL A 19 8.47 -16.52 40.57
N TRP A 20 7.71 -17.46 41.14
CA TRP A 20 7.31 -17.42 42.55
C TRP A 20 8.48 -17.59 43.54
N GLN A 21 9.64 -18.00 43.06
CA GLN A 21 10.89 -17.95 43.88
C GLN A 21 11.33 -16.52 44.18
N TYR A 22 10.95 -15.58 43.32
CA TYR A 22 11.35 -14.17 43.37
C TYR A 22 10.19 -13.22 43.72
N PHE A 23 8.97 -13.74 43.88
CA PHE A 23 7.79 -12.94 44.25
C PHE A 23 7.00 -13.59 45.37
N GLY A 24 6.29 -12.72 46.13
CA GLY A 24 5.31 -13.11 47.10
C GLY A 24 4.10 -12.16 47.06
N PHE A 25 3.04 -12.50 47.78
CA PHE A 25 1.87 -11.64 47.89
C PHE A 25 2.06 -10.50 48.88
N LEU A 26 1.44 -9.35 48.63
CA LEU A 26 1.50 -8.20 49.52
C LEU A 26 0.59 -8.44 50.74
N ILE A 27 1.13 -8.30 51.95
CA ILE A 27 0.35 -8.29 53.18
C ILE A 27 -0.09 -6.86 53.49
N LYS A 28 -1.37 -6.68 53.76
CA LYS A 28 -1.95 -5.42 54.21
C LYS A 28 -2.62 -5.62 55.57
N LYS A 29 -2.75 -4.56 56.35
CA LYS A 29 -3.59 -4.54 57.54
C LYS A 29 -4.97 -4.07 57.18
N ASP A 30 -6.00 -4.77 57.62
CA ASP A 30 -7.39 -4.35 57.50
C ASP A 30 -7.74 -3.21 58.47
N LYS A 31 -8.99 -2.77 58.46
CA LYS A 31 -9.47 -1.69 59.33
C LYS A 31 -9.39 -2.03 60.83
N ASP A 32 -9.33 -3.31 61.14
CA ASP A 32 -9.28 -3.86 62.49
C ASP A 32 -7.86 -4.26 62.94
N GLY A 33 -6.85 -3.98 62.09
CA GLY A 33 -5.43 -4.23 62.37
C GLY A 33 -4.96 -5.66 62.02
N ASN A 34 -5.81 -6.52 61.50
CA ASN A 34 -5.45 -7.89 61.15
C ASN A 34 -4.67 -7.95 59.81
N ARG A 35 -3.75 -8.92 59.72
CA ARG A 35 -2.97 -9.17 58.49
C ARG A 35 -3.84 -9.85 57.42
N VAL A 36 -3.98 -9.23 56.24
CA VAL A 36 -4.73 -9.77 55.11
C VAL A 36 -3.85 -9.78 53.86
N THR A 37 -3.80 -10.93 53.19
CA THR A 37 -3.04 -11.10 51.95
C THR A 37 -3.78 -10.54 50.76
N ASP A 38 -3.20 -9.55 50.06
CA ASP A 38 -3.73 -8.98 48.83
C ASP A 38 -3.34 -9.83 47.65
N LYS A 39 -4.20 -10.75 47.20
CA LYS A 39 -3.97 -11.64 46.05
C LYS A 39 -4.06 -10.93 44.69
N THR A 40 -4.33 -9.62 44.66
CA THR A 40 -4.33 -8.83 43.43
C THR A 40 -2.98 -8.17 43.12
N LYS A 41 -2.04 -8.24 44.10
CA LYS A 41 -0.70 -7.62 44.01
C LYS A 41 0.36 -8.58 44.47
N THR A 42 1.47 -8.59 43.74
CA THR A 42 2.69 -9.30 44.13
C THR A 42 3.83 -8.33 44.33
N VAL A 43 4.78 -8.71 45.17
CA VAL A 43 5.97 -7.91 45.48
C VAL A 43 7.22 -8.69 45.07
N CYS A 44 8.11 -8.04 44.34
CA CYS A 44 9.42 -8.59 43.99
C CYS A 44 10.31 -8.65 45.21
N LYS A 45 10.81 -9.82 45.61
CA LYS A 45 11.69 -10.03 46.73
C LYS A 45 13.09 -9.40 46.59
N LEU A 46 13.48 -9.08 45.33
CA LEU A 46 14.79 -8.51 45.02
C LEU A 46 14.82 -6.98 45.07
N CYS A 47 13.73 -6.30 44.72
CA CYS A 47 13.68 -4.83 44.67
C CYS A 47 12.44 -4.22 45.33
N HIS A 48 11.61 -5.03 45.97
CA HIS A 48 10.37 -4.64 46.68
C HIS A 48 9.32 -3.91 45.79
N ALA A 49 9.46 -3.93 44.46
CA ALA A 49 8.49 -3.36 43.55
C ALA A 49 7.17 -4.13 43.61
N VAL A 50 6.06 -3.39 43.72
CA VAL A 50 4.70 -3.96 43.74
C VAL A 50 4.18 -4.07 42.32
N ILE A 51 3.74 -5.27 41.94
CA ILE A 51 3.30 -5.59 40.58
C ILE A 51 1.86 -6.10 40.62
N PRO A 52 0.96 -5.59 39.73
CA PRO A 52 -0.39 -6.11 39.63
C PRO A 52 -0.38 -7.60 39.22
N TYR A 53 -1.19 -8.40 39.92
CA TYR A 53 -1.34 -9.82 39.65
C TYR A 53 -2.82 -10.15 39.36
N THR A 54 -3.07 -10.82 38.28
CA THR A 54 -4.38 -11.40 37.95
C THR A 54 -4.25 -12.91 37.97
N THR A 55 -5.25 -13.59 38.50
CA THR A 55 -5.26 -15.04 38.77
C THR A 55 -4.72 -15.83 37.56
N SER A 56 -3.71 -16.64 37.81
CA SER A 56 -3.01 -17.52 36.85
C SER A 56 -2.08 -16.84 35.82
N ASN A 57 -1.94 -15.52 35.81
CA ASN A 57 -1.06 -14.84 34.84
C ASN A 57 0.22 -14.31 35.52
N THR A 58 1.37 -14.93 35.20
CA THR A 58 2.69 -14.54 35.71
C THR A 58 3.52 -13.70 34.74
N SER A 59 2.92 -13.24 33.62
CA SER A 59 3.64 -12.50 32.58
C SER A 59 4.23 -11.19 33.07
N ASN A 60 3.50 -10.42 33.89
CA ASN A 60 3.99 -9.15 34.45
C ASN A 60 5.21 -9.35 35.37
N MET A 61 5.20 -10.42 36.15
CA MET A 61 6.34 -10.76 37.02
C MET A 61 7.57 -11.17 36.21
N ASN A 62 7.35 -11.98 35.15
CA ASN A 62 8.41 -12.40 34.21
C ASN A 62 9.03 -11.18 33.51
N HIS A 63 8.19 -10.29 33.01
CA HIS A 63 8.62 -9.05 32.33
C HIS A 63 9.41 -8.14 33.26
N HIS A 64 8.99 -8.01 34.53
CA HIS A 64 9.74 -7.28 35.57
C HIS A 64 11.13 -7.89 35.80
N LEU A 65 11.26 -9.23 35.96
CA LEU A 65 12.55 -9.88 36.13
C LEU A 65 13.47 -9.63 34.94
N GLN A 66 12.98 -9.78 33.73
CA GLN A 66 13.76 -9.57 32.50
C GLN A 66 14.26 -8.12 32.37
N ARG A 67 13.42 -7.14 32.74
CA ARG A 67 13.74 -5.73 32.58
C ARG A 67 14.66 -5.19 33.70
N HIS A 68 14.43 -5.61 34.95
CA HIS A 68 15.08 -5.02 36.12
C HIS A 68 16.11 -5.92 36.82
N HIS A 69 16.07 -7.25 36.56
CA HIS A 69 16.93 -8.25 37.19
C HIS A 69 17.57 -9.18 36.17
N LYS A 70 18.34 -8.62 35.23
CA LYS A 70 18.97 -9.35 34.10
C LYS A 70 19.90 -10.51 34.55
N ASN A 71 20.37 -10.49 35.78
CA ASN A 71 21.25 -11.54 36.36
C ASN A 71 20.48 -12.73 36.95
N VAL A 72 19.15 -12.65 37.03
CA VAL A 72 18.32 -13.78 37.46
C VAL A 72 18.23 -14.77 36.33
N LYS A 73 18.68 -16.01 36.53
CA LYS A 73 18.50 -17.09 35.56
C LYS A 73 17.01 -17.26 35.33
N THR A 74 16.52 -16.72 34.20
CA THR A 74 15.22 -17.09 33.65
C THR A 74 15.22 -18.60 33.45
N ALA A 75 14.04 -19.23 33.58
CA ALA A 75 13.90 -20.67 33.49
C ALA A 75 14.70 -21.22 32.29
N PRO A 76 15.26 -22.44 32.40
CA PRO A 76 15.93 -23.07 31.28
C PRO A 76 14.99 -23.04 30.09
N GLU A 77 15.50 -22.64 28.93
CA GLU A 77 14.75 -22.65 27.66
C GLU A 77 13.99 -23.97 27.62
N LYS A 78 12.67 -23.88 27.72
CA LYS A 78 11.83 -25.04 27.46
C LYS A 78 12.01 -25.32 25.99
N THR A 79 12.94 -26.24 25.67
CA THR A 79 12.91 -26.93 24.40
C THR A 79 11.51 -27.50 24.26
N CYS A 80 10.72 -26.86 23.42
CA CYS A 80 9.35 -27.28 23.09
C CYS A 80 9.44 -28.59 22.30
N LEU A 81 9.57 -29.68 23.01
CA LEU A 81 9.41 -31.02 22.44
C LEU A 81 7.97 -31.46 22.71
N PRO A 82 7.14 -31.69 21.70
CA PRO A 82 5.92 -32.44 21.90
C PRO A 82 6.29 -33.85 22.29
N LYS A 83 5.89 -34.31 23.47
CA LYS A 83 6.00 -35.71 23.90
C LYS A 83 5.04 -36.60 23.08
N GLY A 84 5.28 -36.71 21.78
CA GLY A 84 4.75 -37.79 20.96
C GLY A 84 5.77 -38.93 21.02
N LYS A 85 5.36 -40.16 21.34
CA LYS A 85 6.21 -41.37 21.25
C LYS A 85 6.75 -41.45 19.82
N LEU A 86 8.01 -41.06 19.62
CA LEU A 86 8.74 -41.29 18.37
C LEU A 86 8.80 -42.81 18.16
N THR A 87 8.45 -43.28 16.97
CA THR A 87 8.70 -44.67 16.61
C THR A 87 10.22 -44.90 16.61
N MET A 88 10.67 -46.14 16.95
CA MET A 88 12.09 -46.49 17.03
C MET A 88 12.85 -46.16 15.73
N LYS A 89 12.17 -46.21 14.58
CA LYS A 89 12.67 -45.79 13.26
C LYS A 89 12.92 -44.29 13.17
N GLN A 90 12.08 -43.44 13.79
CA GLN A 90 12.24 -41.98 13.80
C GLN A 90 13.35 -41.49 14.75
N ALA A 91 13.61 -42.24 15.83
CA ALA A 91 14.69 -41.95 16.76
C ALA A 91 16.09 -42.27 16.18
N LEU A 92 16.18 -43.18 15.20
CA LEU A 92 17.41 -43.59 14.52
C LEU A 92 17.71 -42.80 13.24
N THR A 93 16.79 -41.95 12.77
CA THR A 93 17.00 -41.15 11.54
C THR A 93 17.71 -39.84 11.91
N PRO A 94 18.96 -39.59 11.45
CA PRO A 94 19.66 -38.35 11.76
C PRO A 94 18.85 -37.14 11.25
N THR A 95 18.53 -36.21 12.15
CA THR A 95 17.81 -34.99 11.79
C THR A 95 18.69 -34.07 10.92
N LEU A 96 18.09 -33.35 9.99
CA LEU A 96 18.79 -32.32 9.21
C LEU A 96 19.33 -31.25 10.17
N PRO A 97 20.64 -30.93 10.12
CA PRO A 97 21.15 -29.80 10.85
C PRO A 97 20.40 -28.53 10.47
N PRO A 98 20.04 -27.63 11.40
CA PRO A 98 19.37 -26.36 11.08
C PRO A 98 20.15 -25.49 10.08
N SER A 99 21.47 -25.63 10.04
CA SER A 99 22.37 -24.94 9.10
C SER A 99 22.40 -25.54 7.70
N SER A 100 21.84 -26.75 7.49
CA SER A 100 21.86 -27.40 6.17
C SER A 100 21.02 -26.59 5.15
N PRO A 101 21.44 -26.56 3.86
CA PRO A 101 20.71 -25.83 2.83
C PRO A 101 19.24 -26.24 2.73
N ARG A 102 18.97 -27.56 2.88
CA ARG A 102 17.61 -28.11 2.82
C ARG A 102 16.73 -27.63 3.99
N ALA A 103 17.27 -27.65 5.22
CA ALA A 103 16.54 -27.17 6.40
C ALA A 103 16.25 -25.67 6.29
N LYS A 104 17.23 -24.89 5.85
CA LYS A 104 17.05 -23.45 5.61
C LYS A 104 15.98 -23.17 4.55
N GLN A 105 16.01 -23.90 3.43
CA GLN A 105 15.02 -23.76 2.36
C GLN A 105 13.60 -24.04 2.86
N ILE A 106 13.39 -25.16 3.59
CA ILE A 106 12.06 -25.49 4.14
C ILE A 106 11.62 -24.43 5.15
N THR A 107 12.51 -23.99 6.04
CA THR A 107 12.21 -22.97 7.05
C THR A 107 11.83 -21.64 6.38
N ARG A 108 12.55 -21.24 5.33
CA ARG A 108 12.25 -20.03 4.55
C ARG A 108 10.87 -20.14 3.88
N LEU A 109 10.58 -21.23 3.18
CA LEU A 109 9.28 -21.44 2.53
C LEU A 109 8.11 -21.40 3.53
N ILE A 110 8.30 -21.92 4.76
CA ILE A 110 7.29 -21.81 5.82
C ILE A 110 7.14 -20.34 6.25
N GLY A 111 8.24 -19.58 6.36
CA GLY A 111 8.20 -18.15 6.65
C GLY A 111 7.47 -17.35 5.58
N GLU A 112 7.79 -17.60 4.31
CA GLU A 112 7.10 -17.00 3.16
C GLU A 112 5.61 -17.35 3.13
N PHE A 113 5.26 -18.62 3.41
CA PHE A 113 3.86 -19.03 3.55
C PHE A 113 3.15 -18.30 4.70
N ILE A 114 3.81 -18.14 5.88
CA ILE A 114 3.26 -17.39 7.00
C ILE A 114 2.98 -15.93 6.59
N ALA A 115 3.90 -15.30 5.88
CA ALA A 115 3.74 -13.93 5.40
C ALA A 115 2.63 -13.82 4.34
N ASP A 116 2.63 -14.69 3.33
CA ASP A 116 1.67 -14.65 2.21
C ASP A 116 0.23 -14.91 2.66
N TYR A 117 0.01 -15.93 3.50
CA TYR A 117 -1.32 -16.24 4.02
C TYR A 117 -1.67 -15.50 5.32
N MET A 118 -0.77 -14.64 5.80
CA MET A 118 -0.96 -13.96 7.08
C MET A 118 -1.26 -14.96 8.21
N ALA A 119 -0.63 -16.14 8.15
CA ALA A 119 -0.92 -17.21 9.07
C ALA A 119 -0.40 -16.89 10.50
N PRO A 120 -1.09 -17.33 11.57
CA PRO A 120 -0.60 -17.11 12.93
C PRO A 120 0.67 -17.92 13.18
N PHE A 121 1.67 -17.32 13.86
CA PHE A 121 2.95 -17.99 14.16
C PHE A 121 2.80 -19.32 14.90
N ASN A 122 1.75 -19.48 15.70
CA ASN A 122 1.49 -20.73 16.44
C ASN A 122 1.07 -21.92 15.53
N MET A 123 0.82 -21.67 14.23
CA MET A 123 0.52 -22.75 13.29
C MET A 123 1.64 -23.79 13.21
N VAL A 124 2.91 -23.37 13.35
CA VAL A 124 4.06 -24.28 13.31
C VAL A 124 4.13 -25.21 14.53
N GLU A 125 3.36 -24.91 15.59
CA GLU A 125 3.22 -25.74 16.79
C GLU A 125 1.97 -26.68 16.69
N ASN A 126 1.17 -26.54 15.62
CA ASN A 126 0.00 -27.38 15.40
C ASN A 126 0.42 -28.83 15.09
N ARG A 127 -0.12 -29.79 15.85
CA ARG A 127 0.24 -31.23 15.71
C ARG A 127 0.03 -31.76 14.29
N LYS A 128 -1.03 -31.35 13.60
CA LYS A 128 -1.32 -31.79 12.23
C LYS A 128 -0.37 -31.21 11.22
N PHE A 129 -0.03 -29.90 11.39
CA PHE A 129 0.96 -29.23 10.56
C PHE A 129 2.35 -29.90 10.70
N ILE A 130 2.81 -30.13 11.93
CA ILE A 130 4.06 -30.87 12.20
C ILE A 130 4.00 -32.27 11.62
N GLN A 131 2.87 -32.98 11.79
CA GLN A 131 2.71 -34.35 11.26
C GLN A 131 2.83 -34.37 9.73
N MET A 132 2.27 -33.38 9.03
CA MET A 132 2.39 -33.26 7.57
C MET A 132 3.87 -33.16 7.16
N PHE A 133 4.66 -32.28 7.81
CA PHE A 133 6.09 -32.15 7.52
C PHE A 133 6.88 -33.42 7.87
N ASN A 134 6.54 -34.11 8.96
CA ASN A 134 7.18 -35.38 9.31
C ASN A 134 6.95 -36.50 8.26
N VAL A 135 5.86 -36.40 7.49
CA VAL A 135 5.62 -37.34 6.37
C VAL A 135 6.39 -36.89 5.12
N LEU A 136 6.41 -35.61 4.81
CA LEU A 136 7.05 -35.04 3.60
C LEU A 136 8.59 -35.05 3.71
N GLU A 137 9.12 -34.66 4.86
CA GLU A 137 10.56 -34.61 5.15
C GLU A 137 10.82 -35.08 6.60
N PRO A 138 10.91 -36.40 6.81
CA PRO A 138 11.05 -36.98 8.15
C PRO A 138 12.28 -36.52 8.94
N LYS A 139 13.29 -36.00 8.24
CA LYS A 139 14.54 -35.49 8.85
C LYS A 139 14.45 -34.05 9.28
N PHE A 140 13.40 -33.30 8.83
CA PHE A 140 13.23 -31.90 9.18
C PHE A 140 12.60 -31.75 10.55
N LYS A 141 13.27 -30.99 11.42
CA LYS A 141 12.73 -30.62 12.73
C LYS A 141 12.12 -29.24 12.66
N MET A 142 10.81 -29.15 12.86
CA MET A 142 10.08 -27.90 12.83
C MET A 142 10.62 -26.93 13.91
N PRO A 143 11.08 -25.72 13.57
CA PRO A 143 11.43 -24.68 14.53
C PRO A 143 10.21 -24.22 15.31
N CYS A 144 10.41 -23.63 16.50
CA CYS A 144 9.34 -23.04 17.30
C CYS A 144 8.83 -21.73 16.70
N ARG A 145 7.65 -21.27 17.13
CA ARG A 145 7.05 -20.01 16.68
C ARG A 145 7.97 -18.80 16.88
N GLY A 146 8.73 -18.76 18.00
CA GLY A 146 9.68 -17.67 18.29
C GLY A 146 10.79 -17.59 17.24
N HIS A 147 11.26 -18.73 16.71
CA HIS A 147 12.25 -18.72 15.64
C HIS A 147 11.72 -18.06 14.36
N PHE A 148 10.44 -18.27 14.03
CA PHE A 148 9.82 -17.61 12.87
C PHE A 148 9.58 -16.13 13.12
N SER A 149 9.02 -15.76 14.28
CA SER A 149 8.72 -14.36 14.57
C SER A 149 9.95 -13.47 14.78
N GLU A 150 11.01 -14.01 15.43
CA GLU A 150 12.16 -13.20 15.86
C GLU A 150 13.35 -13.30 14.88
N LYS A 151 13.35 -14.29 13.99
CA LYS A 151 14.47 -14.50 13.07
C LYS A 151 14.05 -14.59 11.61
N VAL A 152 13.21 -15.58 11.24
CA VAL A 152 12.92 -15.87 9.83
C VAL A 152 12.17 -14.72 9.16
N ILE A 153 11.09 -14.21 9.77
CA ILE A 153 10.32 -13.10 9.21
C ILE A 153 11.15 -11.81 9.14
N PRO A 154 11.90 -11.40 10.18
CA PRO A 154 12.80 -10.24 10.08
C PRO A 154 13.89 -10.39 9.00
N GLU A 155 14.46 -11.59 8.80
CA GLU A 155 15.43 -11.84 7.73
C GLU A 155 14.79 -11.61 6.35
N ILE A 156 13.64 -12.24 6.08
CA ILE A 156 12.90 -12.08 4.80
C ILE A 156 12.46 -10.62 4.60
N TYR A 157 11.99 -9.95 5.67
CA TYR A 157 11.61 -8.54 5.63
C TYR A 157 12.78 -7.64 5.22
N ASN A 158 13.96 -7.83 5.84
CA ASN A 158 15.12 -7.00 5.53
C ASN A 158 15.64 -7.22 4.11
N GLU A 159 15.64 -8.46 3.62
CA GLU A 159 16.00 -8.77 2.23
C GLU A 159 15.03 -8.09 1.24
N THR A 160 13.73 -8.25 1.46
CA THR A 160 12.71 -7.63 0.60
C THR A 160 12.78 -6.10 0.67
N LYS A 161 12.99 -5.54 1.87
CA LYS A 161 13.14 -4.09 2.07
C LYS A 161 14.33 -3.53 1.31
N GLN A 162 15.45 -4.23 1.33
CA GLN A 162 16.64 -3.82 0.58
C GLN A 162 16.36 -3.83 -0.93
N SER A 163 15.69 -4.86 -1.44
CA SER A 163 15.30 -4.93 -2.86
C SER A 163 14.37 -3.78 -3.27
N VAL A 164 13.39 -3.44 -2.42
CA VAL A 164 12.49 -2.29 -2.67
C VAL A 164 13.26 -0.97 -2.63
N LYS A 165 14.19 -0.79 -1.67
CA LYS A 165 15.05 0.41 -1.61
C LYS A 165 15.88 0.59 -2.87
N GLU A 166 16.52 -0.49 -3.35
CA GLU A 166 17.30 -0.46 -4.59
C GLU A 166 16.43 -0.10 -5.80
N TYR A 167 15.21 -0.64 -5.85
CA TYR A 167 14.26 -0.28 -6.89
C TYR A 167 13.88 1.21 -6.85
N LEU A 168 13.54 1.72 -5.66
CA LEU A 168 13.17 3.13 -5.46
C LEU A 168 14.35 4.08 -5.68
N LYS A 169 15.58 3.64 -5.40
CA LYS A 169 16.80 4.42 -5.64
C LYS A 169 16.99 4.77 -7.12
N ASN A 170 16.58 3.90 -8.01
CA ASN A 170 16.70 4.07 -9.45
C ASN A 170 15.48 4.77 -10.08
N ALA A 171 14.47 5.16 -9.27
CA ALA A 171 13.29 5.86 -9.74
C ALA A 171 13.53 7.38 -9.77
N ASP A 172 13.27 8.01 -10.92
CA ASP A 172 13.35 9.46 -11.08
C ASP A 172 12.25 10.20 -10.32
N CYS A 173 11.09 9.56 -10.17
CA CYS A 173 9.92 10.10 -9.49
C CYS A 173 9.21 9.04 -8.67
N VAL A 174 8.75 9.42 -7.50
CA VAL A 174 7.99 8.58 -6.58
C VAL A 174 6.72 9.30 -6.17
N ALA A 175 5.57 8.65 -6.28
CA ALA A 175 4.34 9.16 -5.71
C ALA A 175 3.99 8.36 -4.45
N LEU A 176 3.78 9.05 -3.34
CA LEU A 176 3.37 8.43 -2.09
C LEU A 176 1.85 8.50 -1.94
N THR A 177 1.24 7.45 -1.43
CA THR A 177 -0.10 7.55 -0.84
C THR A 177 0.01 7.29 0.66
N THR A 178 -0.78 8.00 1.43
CA THR A 178 -0.87 7.77 2.87
C THR A 178 -2.30 7.92 3.36
N ASP A 179 -2.63 7.08 4.32
CA ASP A 179 -3.90 7.11 5.02
C ASP A 179 -3.72 6.54 6.43
N SER A 180 -4.65 6.87 7.33
CA SER A 180 -4.64 6.40 8.71
C SER A 180 -5.92 5.64 9.03
N TRP A 181 -5.81 4.57 9.81
CA TRP A 181 -6.95 3.76 10.20
C TRP A 181 -6.82 3.29 11.65
N THR A 182 -7.96 2.99 12.26
CA THR A 182 -8.01 2.44 13.62
C THR A 182 -8.51 1.00 13.56
N SER A 183 -7.77 0.09 14.18
CA SER A 183 -8.11 -1.31 14.27
C SER A 183 -9.30 -1.54 15.21
N ARG A 184 -9.92 -2.74 15.13
CA ARG A 184 -10.96 -3.16 16.10
C ARG A 184 -10.45 -3.23 17.54
N ALA A 185 -9.13 -3.34 17.73
CA ALA A 185 -8.46 -3.30 19.03
C ALA A 185 -8.12 -1.88 19.49
N THR A 186 -8.68 -0.85 18.82
CA THR A 186 -8.43 0.59 19.12
C THR A 186 -6.98 1.04 18.94
N GLN A 187 -6.17 0.29 18.21
CA GLN A 187 -4.83 0.72 17.79
C GLN A 187 -4.92 1.47 16.46
N SER A 188 -4.21 2.57 16.38
CA SER A 188 -4.18 3.42 15.19
C SER A 188 -2.91 3.18 14.38
N TYR A 189 -3.04 3.14 13.07
CA TYR A 189 -1.94 2.88 12.14
C TYR A 189 -1.92 3.93 11.04
N VAL A 190 -0.72 4.25 10.56
CA VAL A 190 -0.48 5.04 9.34
C VAL A 190 0.19 4.12 8.33
N THR A 191 -0.40 4.01 7.15
CA THR A 191 0.14 3.25 6.03
C THR A 191 0.68 4.20 4.98
N ILE A 192 1.87 3.89 4.46
CA ILE A 192 2.52 4.65 3.39
C ILE A 192 2.82 3.67 2.26
N THR A 193 2.38 3.99 1.04
CA THR A 193 2.74 3.27 -0.18
C THR A 193 3.54 4.16 -1.11
N ALA A 194 4.29 3.56 -2.02
CA ALA A 194 5.03 4.24 -3.07
C ALA A 194 4.63 3.69 -4.44
N GLU A 195 4.35 4.59 -5.37
CA GLU A 195 4.04 4.29 -6.76
C GLU A 195 5.16 4.82 -7.65
N VAL A 196 5.62 4.01 -8.58
CA VAL A 196 6.67 4.38 -9.54
C VAL A 196 6.38 3.79 -10.91
N ILE A 197 6.92 4.40 -11.97
CA ILE A 197 6.96 3.82 -13.31
C ILE A 197 8.42 3.54 -13.68
N ASN A 198 8.72 2.29 -14.02
CA ASN A 198 10.07 1.89 -14.37
C ASN A 198 10.45 2.26 -15.83
N ASP A 199 11.68 1.96 -16.26
CA ASP A 199 12.17 2.27 -17.61
C ASP A 199 11.45 1.49 -18.71
N LYS A 200 10.76 0.40 -18.37
CA LYS A 200 9.91 -0.35 -19.29
C LYS A 200 8.47 0.16 -19.33
N TRP A 201 8.19 1.32 -18.73
CA TRP A 201 6.85 1.91 -18.62
C TRP A 201 5.84 1.01 -17.89
N VAL A 202 6.32 0.22 -16.94
CA VAL A 202 5.47 -0.61 -16.08
C VAL A 202 5.32 0.08 -14.73
N ARG A 203 4.07 0.32 -14.32
CA ARG A 203 3.75 0.83 -13.00
C ARG A 203 3.99 -0.24 -11.94
N LYS A 204 4.61 0.16 -10.83
CA LYS A 204 4.86 -0.66 -9.66
C LYS A 204 4.38 0.06 -8.40
N SER A 205 3.69 -0.69 -7.55
CA SER A 205 3.21 -0.23 -6.26
C SER A 205 3.92 -1.01 -5.14
N PHE A 206 4.40 -0.30 -4.13
CA PHE A 206 5.06 -0.87 -2.96
C PHE A 206 4.40 -0.36 -1.69
N VAL A 207 4.15 -1.24 -0.74
CA VAL A 207 3.84 -0.84 0.63
C VAL A 207 5.16 -0.57 1.34
N LEU A 208 5.40 0.65 1.79
CA LEU A 208 6.64 0.99 2.48
C LEU A 208 6.56 0.61 3.95
N GLN A 209 5.47 0.98 4.61
CA GLN A 209 5.28 0.69 6.03
C GLN A 209 3.80 0.80 6.46
N THR A 210 3.45 0.09 7.52
CA THR A 210 2.16 0.21 8.23
C THR A 210 2.45 0.29 9.72
N ARG A 211 2.69 1.49 10.24
CA ARG A 211 3.18 1.70 11.61
C ARG A 211 2.10 2.18 12.55
N GLU A 212 2.16 1.69 13.78
CA GLU A 212 1.30 2.17 14.85
C GLU A 212 1.60 3.65 15.15
N LEU A 213 0.53 4.44 15.23
CA LEU A 213 0.55 5.81 15.72
C LEU A 213 0.02 5.80 17.16
N SER A 214 0.93 5.76 18.12
CA SER A 214 0.60 5.75 19.56
C SER A 214 0.15 7.11 20.07
N GLU A 215 0.40 8.16 19.32
CA GLU A 215 0.04 9.55 19.64
C GLU A 215 -1.28 9.94 18.95
N SER A 216 -1.82 11.11 19.32
CA SER A 216 -3.02 11.65 18.69
C SER A 216 -2.78 11.92 17.18
N HIS A 217 -3.83 11.74 16.36
CA HIS A 217 -3.80 11.92 14.89
C HIS A 217 -3.70 13.40 14.47
N THR A 218 -2.79 14.16 15.06
CA THR A 218 -2.52 15.52 14.65
C THR A 218 -1.68 15.53 13.37
N GLY A 219 -1.81 16.59 12.57
CA GLY A 219 -1.01 16.75 11.36
C GLY A 219 0.49 16.74 11.64
N VAL A 220 0.93 17.29 12.79
CA VAL A 220 2.34 17.32 13.18
C VAL A 220 2.88 15.91 13.47
N ASN A 221 2.11 15.07 14.18
CA ASN A 221 2.53 13.70 14.48
C ASN A 221 2.59 12.86 13.20
N ILE A 222 1.62 13.01 12.30
CA ILE A 222 1.64 12.35 10.99
C ILE A 222 2.83 12.85 10.16
N ALA A 223 3.13 14.16 10.17
CA ALA A 223 4.30 14.71 9.49
C ALA A 223 5.61 14.08 9.98
N HIS A 224 5.73 13.83 11.30
CA HIS A 224 6.88 13.14 11.87
C HIS A 224 7.02 11.71 11.30
N VAL A 225 5.91 10.97 11.20
CA VAL A 225 5.90 9.62 10.59
C VAL A 225 6.33 9.68 9.13
N LEU A 226 5.83 10.67 8.36
CA LEU A 226 6.20 10.86 6.95
C LEU A 226 7.69 11.17 6.80
N ARG A 227 8.23 12.15 7.57
CA ARG A 227 9.67 12.48 7.53
C ARG A 227 10.56 11.29 7.87
N ASN A 228 10.18 10.51 8.90
CA ASN A 228 10.91 9.31 9.27
C ASN A 228 10.90 8.27 8.14
N ALA A 229 9.75 8.09 7.47
CA ALA A 229 9.64 7.20 6.33
C ALA A 229 10.52 7.67 5.17
N LEU A 230 10.48 8.96 4.82
CA LEU A 230 11.32 9.52 3.75
C LEU A 230 12.82 9.27 4.02
N SER A 231 13.26 9.48 5.26
CA SER A 231 14.65 9.21 5.67
C SER A 231 14.98 7.72 5.64
N GLU A 232 14.12 6.87 6.20
CA GLU A 232 14.34 5.42 6.27
C GLU A 232 14.40 4.77 4.88
N TRP A 233 13.58 5.25 3.94
CA TRP A 233 13.52 4.77 2.57
C TRP A 233 14.46 5.51 1.61
N GLU A 234 15.27 6.45 2.13
CA GLU A 234 16.28 7.21 1.37
C GLU A 234 15.68 7.97 0.17
N LEU A 235 14.44 8.48 0.36
CA LEU A 235 13.71 9.18 -0.68
C LEU A 235 14.04 10.68 -0.77
N THR A 236 14.65 11.27 0.27
CA THR A 236 15.06 12.68 0.32
C THR A 236 16.29 12.93 -0.55
N ARG A 237 16.09 13.02 -1.85
CA ARG A 237 17.16 13.33 -2.82
C ARG A 237 16.84 14.65 -3.53
N PRO A 238 17.84 15.52 -3.79
CA PRO A 238 17.60 16.85 -4.39
C PRO A 238 16.89 16.82 -5.75
N GLN A 239 16.95 15.69 -6.44
CA GLN A 239 16.45 15.54 -7.82
C GLN A 239 15.16 14.73 -7.93
N THR A 240 14.67 14.17 -6.82
CA THR A 240 13.46 13.33 -6.83
C THR A 240 12.26 14.16 -6.41
N THR A 241 11.31 14.36 -7.31
CA THR A 241 10.00 14.92 -6.96
C THR A 241 9.17 13.85 -6.26
N ILE A 242 8.65 14.15 -5.07
CA ILE A 242 7.84 13.21 -4.29
C ILE A 242 6.43 13.81 -4.16
N ALA A 243 5.53 13.37 -5.03
CA ALA A 243 4.11 13.69 -4.91
C ALA A 243 3.48 12.93 -3.74
N CYS A 244 2.50 13.52 -3.08
CA CYS A 244 1.76 12.88 -1.99
C CYS A 244 0.26 12.95 -2.24
N VAL A 245 -0.43 11.80 -2.19
CA VAL A 245 -1.87 11.70 -2.33
C VAL A 245 -2.48 11.26 -1.00
N THR A 246 -3.42 12.05 -0.48
CA THR A 246 -4.09 11.79 0.81
C THR A 246 -5.60 11.91 0.68
N ASP A 247 -6.31 11.56 1.72
CA ASP A 247 -7.71 11.95 1.87
C ASP A 247 -7.85 13.48 2.03
N ASN A 248 -9.10 13.96 2.21
CA ASN A 248 -9.39 15.39 2.34
C ASN A 248 -9.42 15.89 3.80
N ALA A 249 -8.85 15.16 4.73
CA ALA A 249 -8.82 15.56 6.13
C ALA A 249 -7.82 16.71 6.35
N SER A 250 -8.18 17.69 7.18
CA SER A 250 -7.36 18.88 7.43
C SER A 250 -6.02 18.58 8.13
N ASN A 251 -5.96 17.52 8.93
CA ASN A 251 -4.71 17.07 9.52
C ASN A 251 -3.72 16.55 8.47
N MET A 252 -4.21 15.98 7.36
CA MET A 252 -3.35 15.56 6.24
C MET A 252 -2.77 16.74 5.48
N ASP A 253 -3.50 17.87 5.38
CA ASP A 253 -2.95 19.12 4.80
C ASP A 253 -1.74 19.61 5.59
N ILE A 254 -1.87 19.62 6.92
CA ILE A 254 -0.78 20.00 7.82
C ILE A 254 0.36 18.97 7.69
N ALA A 255 0.05 17.68 7.70
CA ALA A 255 1.05 16.62 7.65
C ALA A 255 1.93 16.70 6.40
N VAL A 256 1.33 16.86 5.23
CA VAL A 256 2.06 16.93 3.96
C VAL A 256 2.89 18.20 3.89
N ARG A 257 2.32 19.36 4.26
CA ARG A 257 3.04 20.63 4.29
C ARG A 257 4.25 20.59 5.22
N GLU A 258 4.07 20.13 6.47
CA GLU A 258 5.14 20.05 7.47
C GLU A 258 6.19 18.98 7.13
N SER A 259 5.86 17.98 6.33
CA SER A 259 6.84 16.98 5.85
C SER A 259 7.64 17.44 4.62
N GLY A 260 7.28 18.57 4.03
CA GLY A 260 7.95 19.12 2.83
C GLY A 260 7.63 18.35 1.54
N LEU A 261 6.57 17.55 1.53
CA LEU A 261 6.13 16.81 0.36
C LEU A 261 5.36 17.73 -0.60
N HIS A 262 5.73 17.70 -1.87
CA HIS A 262 5.09 18.49 -2.92
C HIS A 262 5.26 17.78 -4.29
N PRO A 263 4.21 17.75 -5.12
CA PRO A 263 2.86 18.29 -4.95
C PRO A 263 1.97 17.44 -4.01
N HIS A 264 0.98 18.10 -3.39
CA HIS A 264 -0.06 17.44 -2.60
C HIS A 264 -1.35 17.34 -3.40
N ILE A 265 -1.85 16.12 -3.59
CA ILE A 265 -3.09 15.86 -4.33
C ILE A 265 -4.12 15.25 -3.40
N LYS A 266 -5.34 15.77 -3.44
CA LYS A 266 -6.47 15.22 -2.71
C LYS A 266 -7.06 14.01 -3.44
N CYS A 267 -7.35 12.95 -2.73
CA CYS A 267 -7.96 11.74 -3.26
C CYS A 267 -9.31 12.01 -3.94
N LEU A 268 -9.42 11.77 -5.26
CA LEU A 268 -10.66 12.00 -6.01
C LEU A 268 -11.80 11.12 -5.52
N ALA A 269 -11.53 9.86 -5.17
CA ALA A 269 -12.56 8.97 -4.62
C ALA A 269 -13.15 9.53 -3.31
N HIS A 270 -12.32 10.15 -2.46
CA HIS A 270 -12.78 10.83 -1.24
C HIS A 270 -13.55 12.11 -1.55
N VAL A 271 -13.11 12.90 -2.54
CA VAL A 271 -13.85 14.09 -3.03
C VAL A 271 -15.25 13.70 -3.49
N VAL A 272 -15.36 12.68 -4.35
CA VAL A 272 -16.66 12.19 -4.84
C VAL A 272 -17.52 11.64 -3.69
N ASN A 273 -16.90 10.98 -2.69
CA ASN A 273 -17.62 10.54 -1.49
C ASN A 273 -18.21 11.71 -0.68
N LEU A 274 -17.47 12.79 -0.49
CA LEU A 274 -17.94 13.97 0.23
C LEU A 274 -19.07 14.67 -0.53
N ALA A 275 -18.91 14.90 -1.82
CA ALA A 275 -19.92 15.52 -2.66
C ALA A 275 -21.21 14.69 -2.72
N SER A 276 -21.09 13.37 -2.95
CA SER A 276 -22.23 12.47 -2.94
C SER A 276 -22.98 12.48 -1.62
N LYS A 277 -22.27 12.51 -0.48
CA LYS A 277 -22.91 12.62 0.84
C LYS A 277 -23.68 13.91 1.03
N ARG A 278 -23.20 15.04 0.49
CA ARG A 278 -23.97 16.30 0.51
C ARG A 278 -25.28 16.16 -0.26
N GLY A 279 -25.27 15.57 -1.45
CA GLY A 279 -26.48 15.27 -2.20
C GLY A 279 -27.43 14.33 -1.46
N LEU A 280 -26.89 13.26 -0.86
CA LEU A 280 -27.68 12.30 -0.08
C LEU A 280 -28.22 12.86 1.23
N ALA A 281 -27.70 13.98 1.73
CA ALA A 281 -28.18 14.68 2.92
C ALA A 281 -29.40 15.59 2.64
N VAL A 282 -29.79 15.81 1.39
CA VAL A 282 -31.02 16.55 1.02
C VAL A 282 -32.21 15.90 1.76
N SER A 283 -33.02 16.72 2.43
CA SER A 283 -34.04 16.24 3.40
C SER A 283 -34.99 15.19 2.85
N ARG A 284 -35.46 15.33 1.61
CA ARG A 284 -36.34 14.34 0.94
C ARG A 284 -35.58 13.03 0.71
N VAL A 285 -34.35 13.10 0.21
CA VAL A 285 -33.49 11.95 -0.05
C VAL A 285 -33.15 11.22 1.25
N ALA A 286 -32.75 11.93 2.30
CA ALA A 286 -32.43 11.35 3.60
C ALA A 286 -33.61 10.57 4.21
N ARG A 287 -34.86 11.08 4.03
CA ARG A 287 -36.08 10.36 4.45
C ARG A 287 -36.29 9.08 3.66
N LEU A 288 -36.14 9.11 2.34
CA LEU A 288 -36.23 7.92 1.47
C LEU A 288 -35.19 6.86 1.86
N LEU A 289 -33.95 7.25 2.06
CA LEU A 289 -32.89 6.36 2.53
C LEU A 289 -33.25 5.72 3.88
N GLY A 290 -33.80 6.50 4.80
CA GLY A 290 -34.25 6.00 6.10
C GLY A 290 -35.35 4.91 5.97
N ARG A 291 -36.29 5.08 5.03
CA ARG A 291 -37.33 4.09 4.74
C ARG A 291 -36.74 2.82 4.12
N VAL A 292 -35.90 2.93 3.11
CA VAL A 292 -35.23 1.77 2.48
C VAL A 292 -34.40 0.99 3.49
N ARG A 293 -33.63 1.70 4.35
CA ARG A 293 -32.86 1.05 5.45
C ARG A 293 -33.73 0.27 6.41
N ARG A 294 -34.88 0.81 6.80
CA ARG A 294 -35.84 0.11 7.68
C ARG A 294 -36.38 -1.16 7.02
N ILE A 295 -36.77 -1.07 5.75
CA ILE A 295 -37.24 -2.23 4.97
C ILE A 295 -36.14 -3.29 4.89
N THR A 296 -34.94 -2.91 4.49
CA THR A 296 -33.80 -3.82 4.37
C THR A 296 -33.47 -4.48 5.70
N THR A 297 -33.41 -3.70 6.79
CA THR A 297 -33.12 -4.19 8.13
C THR A 297 -34.20 -5.19 8.62
N PHE A 298 -35.46 -4.97 8.29
CA PHE A 298 -36.54 -5.90 8.62
C PHE A 298 -36.31 -7.28 7.99
N PHE A 299 -36.02 -7.34 6.70
CA PHE A 299 -35.73 -8.60 6.02
C PHE A 299 -34.46 -9.27 6.56
N HIS A 300 -33.41 -8.50 6.88
CA HIS A 300 -32.17 -9.06 7.44
C HIS A 300 -32.36 -9.65 8.86
N ARG A 301 -33.28 -9.10 9.67
CA ARG A 301 -33.51 -9.55 11.05
C ARG A 301 -34.48 -10.73 11.17
N SER A 302 -35.27 -11.01 10.13
CA SER A 302 -36.29 -12.03 10.16
C SER A 302 -36.04 -13.12 9.12
N THR A 303 -35.73 -14.33 9.59
CA THR A 303 -35.57 -15.50 8.72
C THR A 303 -36.85 -15.83 7.99
N THR A 304 -38.01 -15.67 8.66
CA THR A 304 -39.34 -15.87 8.06
C THR A 304 -39.60 -14.86 6.95
N ALA A 305 -39.31 -13.57 7.18
CA ALA A 305 -39.46 -12.54 6.15
C ALA A 305 -38.52 -12.80 4.96
N THR A 306 -37.28 -13.20 5.21
CA THR A 306 -36.33 -13.58 4.16
C THR A 306 -36.85 -14.76 3.33
N ALA A 307 -37.41 -15.79 3.96
CA ALA A 307 -37.99 -16.95 3.25
C ALA A 307 -39.18 -16.53 2.37
N VAL A 308 -40.07 -15.67 2.90
CA VAL A 308 -41.21 -15.14 2.14
C VAL A 308 -40.72 -14.31 0.96
N LEU A 309 -39.69 -13.43 1.14
CA LEU A 309 -39.11 -12.66 0.07
C LEU A 309 -38.55 -13.58 -1.03
N THR A 310 -37.79 -14.62 -0.65
CA THR A 310 -37.20 -15.59 -1.61
C THR A 310 -38.31 -16.31 -2.39
N ASN A 311 -39.42 -16.66 -1.77
CA ASN A 311 -40.58 -17.25 -2.45
C ASN A 311 -41.20 -16.26 -3.44
N LYS A 312 -41.34 -14.98 -3.07
CA LYS A 312 -41.88 -13.94 -3.95
C LYS A 312 -40.94 -13.64 -5.13
N GLN A 313 -39.63 -13.61 -4.92
CA GLN A 313 -38.66 -13.51 -5.99
C GLN A 313 -38.81 -14.65 -7.01
N THR A 314 -39.00 -15.89 -6.53
CA THR A 314 -39.24 -17.05 -7.40
C THR A 314 -40.54 -16.94 -8.18
N GLN A 315 -41.63 -16.51 -7.51
CA GLN A 315 -42.95 -16.36 -8.14
C GLN A 315 -42.98 -15.25 -9.22
N LEU A 316 -42.16 -14.23 -9.05
CA LEU A 316 -42.05 -13.08 -9.95
C LEU A 316 -40.90 -13.22 -10.95
N GLU A 317 -40.24 -14.39 -10.99
CA GLU A 317 -39.07 -14.67 -11.88
C GLU A 317 -37.91 -13.68 -11.70
N LEU A 318 -37.77 -13.08 -10.50
CA LEU A 318 -36.70 -12.16 -10.17
C LEU A 318 -35.47 -12.92 -9.64
N PRO A 319 -34.26 -12.37 -9.82
CA PRO A 319 -33.06 -12.92 -9.23
C PRO A 319 -33.16 -13.03 -7.70
N ARG A 320 -32.73 -14.18 -7.14
CA ARG A 320 -32.76 -14.42 -5.69
C ARG A 320 -31.64 -13.67 -4.96
N HIS A 321 -31.62 -12.35 -5.09
CA HIS A 321 -30.63 -11.50 -4.43
C HIS A 321 -31.11 -11.05 -3.05
N LYS A 322 -30.21 -11.10 -2.07
CA LYS A 322 -30.46 -10.48 -0.76
C LYS A 322 -30.49 -8.96 -0.90
N LEU A 323 -31.31 -8.29 -0.13
CA LEU A 323 -31.25 -6.84 0.01
C LEU A 323 -29.90 -6.42 0.60
N ILE A 324 -29.41 -5.24 0.26
CA ILE A 324 -28.14 -4.71 0.72
C ILE A 324 -28.40 -3.63 1.76
N THR A 325 -27.71 -3.68 2.90
CA THR A 325 -27.68 -2.59 3.88
C THR A 325 -26.45 -1.73 3.60
N ASP A 326 -26.64 -0.41 3.57
CA ASP A 326 -25.53 0.49 3.32
C ASP A 326 -24.61 0.69 4.53
N VAL A 327 -23.38 1.10 4.23
CA VAL A 327 -22.39 1.57 5.20
C VAL A 327 -22.35 3.09 5.08
N GLN A 328 -22.93 3.81 6.04
CA GLN A 328 -23.14 5.26 5.98
C GLN A 328 -21.86 6.09 5.72
N THR A 329 -20.69 5.54 6.03
CA THR A 329 -19.41 6.18 5.74
C THR A 329 -19.00 6.11 4.27
N ARG A 330 -19.62 5.19 3.47
CA ARG A 330 -19.27 4.92 2.07
C ARG A 330 -20.50 5.08 1.17
N TRP A 331 -20.63 6.18 0.46
CA TRP A 331 -21.77 6.50 -0.39
C TRP A 331 -22.08 5.42 -1.46
N ASN A 332 -21.03 4.76 -2.00
CA ASN A 332 -21.20 3.67 -2.97
C ASN A 332 -22.13 2.57 -2.45
N SER A 333 -22.07 2.24 -1.16
CA SER A 333 -22.96 1.24 -0.56
C SER A 333 -24.41 1.70 -0.50
N THR A 334 -24.64 3.02 -0.37
CA THR A 334 -26.00 3.61 -0.43
C THR A 334 -26.55 3.49 -1.85
N TYR A 335 -25.74 3.75 -2.88
CA TYR A 335 -26.13 3.50 -4.27
C TYR A 335 -26.50 2.03 -4.49
N GLU A 336 -25.65 1.08 -4.05
CA GLU A 336 -25.91 -0.36 -4.19
C GLU A 336 -27.20 -0.79 -3.43
N MET A 337 -27.44 -0.21 -2.26
CA MET A 337 -28.67 -0.44 -1.51
C MET A 337 -29.91 -0.01 -2.29
N LEU A 338 -29.89 1.20 -2.87
CA LEU A 338 -31.01 1.73 -3.65
C LEU A 338 -31.24 0.95 -4.94
N ALA A 339 -30.18 0.68 -5.69
CA ALA A 339 -30.24 -0.10 -6.93
C ALA A 339 -30.78 -1.53 -6.68
N ARG A 340 -30.33 -2.19 -5.59
CA ARG A 340 -30.84 -3.51 -5.17
C ARG A 340 -32.30 -3.45 -4.71
N TYR A 341 -32.70 -2.37 -4.03
CA TYR A 341 -34.08 -2.18 -3.63
C TYR A 341 -34.99 -2.06 -4.87
N LEU A 342 -34.63 -1.25 -5.87
CA LEU A 342 -35.39 -1.12 -7.12
C LEU A 342 -35.49 -2.45 -7.87
N GLU A 343 -34.40 -3.20 -7.99
CA GLU A 343 -34.38 -4.53 -8.61
C GLU A 343 -35.39 -5.49 -7.92
N GLN A 344 -35.52 -5.40 -6.60
CA GLN A 344 -36.32 -6.31 -5.80
C GLN A 344 -37.67 -5.72 -5.34
N GLN A 345 -38.00 -4.52 -5.77
CA GLN A 345 -39.14 -3.74 -5.29
C GLN A 345 -40.48 -4.50 -5.37
N ALA A 346 -40.79 -5.16 -6.48
CA ALA A 346 -42.02 -5.92 -6.66
C ALA A 346 -42.12 -7.10 -5.66
N ALA A 347 -40.99 -7.83 -5.48
CA ALA A 347 -40.91 -8.93 -4.53
C ALA A 347 -41.01 -8.46 -3.09
N VAL A 348 -40.41 -7.32 -2.74
CA VAL A 348 -40.45 -6.67 -1.42
C VAL A 348 -41.91 -6.28 -1.09
N SER A 349 -42.58 -5.58 -2.00
CA SER A 349 -44.00 -5.15 -1.81
C SER A 349 -44.95 -6.35 -1.65
N ALA A 350 -44.78 -7.38 -2.49
CA ALA A 350 -45.57 -8.61 -2.39
C ALA A 350 -45.28 -9.37 -1.09
N ALA A 351 -44.04 -9.40 -0.62
CA ALA A 351 -43.65 -10.05 0.63
C ALA A 351 -44.24 -9.32 1.86
N LEU A 352 -44.14 -7.98 1.93
CA LEU A 352 -44.66 -7.17 3.03
C LEU A 352 -46.17 -7.29 3.15
N SER A 353 -46.89 -7.55 2.05
CA SER A 353 -48.34 -7.76 2.03
C SER A 353 -48.76 -9.17 2.49
N CYS A 354 -47.84 -10.14 2.62
CA CYS A 354 -48.15 -11.50 3.00
C CYS A 354 -48.68 -11.61 4.45
N PRO A 355 -49.77 -12.37 4.71
CA PRO A 355 -50.36 -12.53 6.05
C PRO A 355 -49.37 -13.01 7.11
N GLY A 356 -48.40 -13.87 6.71
CA GLY A 356 -47.41 -14.47 7.62
C GLY A 356 -46.43 -13.49 8.25
N ILE A 357 -46.19 -12.34 7.60
CA ILE A 357 -45.27 -11.33 8.12
C ILE A 357 -45.91 -9.95 8.32
N ARG A 358 -47.13 -9.74 7.78
CA ARG A 358 -47.84 -8.45 7.82
C ARG A 358 -48.01 -7.87 9.23
N ARG A 359 -48.18 -8.71 10.26
CA ARG A 359 -48.30 -8.25 11.64
C ARG A 359 -47.03 -7.58 12.13
N ASN A 360 -45.87 -8.15 11.80
CA ASN A 360 -44.54 -7.65 12.18
C ASN A 360 -44.08 -6.50 11.28
N ALA A 361 -44.72 -6.34 10.12
CA ALA A 361 -44.41 -5.29 9.14
C ALA A 361 -45.30 -4.04 9.26
N ARG A 362 -46.24 -3.99 10.24
CA ARG A 362 -47.18 -2.87 10.38
C ARG A 362 -46.53 -1.50 10.56
N GLU A 363 -45.36 -1.45 11.16
CA GLU A 363 -44.58 -0.22 11.38
C GLU A 363 -43.63 0.10 10.25
N ILE A 364 -43.61 -0.72 9.18
CA ILE A 364 -42.73 -0.51 8.05
C ILE A 364 -43.43 0.38 7.03
N ASP A 365 -42.93 1.58 6.90
CA ASP A 365 -43.38 2.55 5.94
C ASP A 365 -42.88 2.17 4.55
N THR A 366 -43.73 1.69 3.66
CA THR A 366 -43.42 1.28 2.29
C THR A 366 -43.33 2.50 1.37
N LEU A 367 -42.52 2.42 0.33
CA LEU A 367 -42.42 3.47 -0.67
C LEU A 367 -43.68 3.46 -1.55
N ASP A 368 -44.22 4.64 -1.81
CA ASP A 368 -45.26 4.85 -2.82
C ASP A 368 -44.63 5.04 -4.22
N ASN A 369 -45.46 5.21 -5.24
CA ASN A 369 -45.02 5.36 -6.63
C ASN A 369 -44.14 6.63 -6.83
N THR A 370 -44.44 7.71 -6.13
CA THR A 370 -43.66 8.95 -6.17
C THR A 370 -42.29 8.74 -5.54
N ASP A 371 -42.27 8.04 -4.39
CA ASP A 371 -41.01 7.68 -3.71
C ASP A 371 -40.13 6.79 -4.58
N ILE A 372 -40.73 5.84 -5.30
CA ILE A 372 -40.00 4.92 -6.21
C ILE A 372 -39.42 5.69 -7.37
N SER A 373 -40.21 6.59 -7.99
CA SER A 373 -39.68 7.49 -9.06
C SER A 373 -38.53 8.36 -8.57
N ASP A 374 -38.64 8.95 -7.36
CA ASP A 374 -37.53 9.68 -6.74
C ASP A 374 -36.28 8.80 -6.56
N VAL A 375 -36.43 7.54 -6.13
CA VAL A 375 -35.31 6.61 -5.96
C VAL A 375 -34.68 6.22 -7.30
N GLU A 376 -35.47 6.03 -8.35
CA GLU A 376 -34.99 5.78 -9.72
C GLU A 376 -34.13 6.94 -10.23
N ASP A 377 -34.62 8.18 -10.07
CA ASP A 377 -33.91 9.38 -10.46
C ASP A 377 -32.62 9.57 -9.65
N ILE A 378 -32.64 9.30 -8.33
CA ILE A 378 -31.45 9.32 -7.48
C ILE A 378 -30.39 8.32 -7.96
N VAL A 379 -30.80 7.08 -8.27
CA VAL A 379 -29.88 6.05 -8.77
C VAL A 379 -29.30 6.46 -10.13
N LYS A 380 -30.13 7.01 -11.02
CA LYS A 380 -29.67 7.52 -12.32
C LYS A 380 -28.65 8.65 -12.16
N LEU A 381 -28.93 9.61 -11.26
CA LEU A 381 -28.04 10.74 -10.96
C LEU A 381 -26.70 10.30 -10.38
N LEU A 382 -26.69 9.30 -9.50
CA LEU A 382 -25.48 8.82 -8.81
C LEU A 382 -24.62 7.87 -9.68
N LYS A 383 -25.16 7.32 -10.76
CA LYS A 383 -24.46 6.34 -11.62
C LYS A 383 -23.15 6.87 -12.21
N PRO A 384 -23.05 8.11 -12.77
CA PRO A 384 -21.79 8.67 -13.25
C PRO A 384 -20.73 8.77 -12.16
N LEU A 385 -21.11 9.18 -10.94
CA LEU A 385 -20.17 9.27 -9.81
C LEU A 385 -19.66 7.88 -9.40
N LYS A 386 -20.54 6.86 -9.41
CA LYS A 386 -20.15 5.46 -9.17
C LYS A 386 -19.14 4.98 -10.19
N THR A 387 -19.38 5.25 -11.47
CA THR A 387 -18.47 4.87 -12.55
C THR A 387 -17.14 5.58 -12.41
N ALA A 388 -17.14 6.90 -12.16
CA ALA A 388 -15.92 7.69 -11.92
C ALA A 388 -15.10 7.12 -10.75
N THR A 389 -15.75 6.84 -9.61
CA THR A 389 -15.08 6.22 -8.45
C THR A 389 -14.44 4.87 -8.80
N THR A 390 -15.10 4.06 -9.62
CA THR A 390 -14.58 2.74 -10.02
C THR A 390 -13.34 2.88 -10.91
N VAL A 391 -13.40 3.77 -11.90
CA VAL A 391 -12.30 3.98 -12.86
C VAL A 391 -11.04 4.52 -12.20
N VAL A 392 -11.16 5.47 -11.26
CA VAL A 392 -9.98 6.06 -10.59
C VAL A 392 -9.32 5.14 -9.56
N CYS A 393 -9.96 4.04 -9.21
CA CYS A 393 -9.41 3.03 -8.31
C CYS A 393 -8.63 1.92 -9.04
N ASP A 394 -8.37 2.06 -10.34
CA ASP A 394 -7.54 1.13 -11.11
C ASP A 394 -6.08 1.21 -10.62
N GLU A 395 -5.44 0.05 -10.45
CA GLU A 395 -4.04 -0.05 -10.00
C GLU A 395 -3.04 -0.21 -11.15
N LYS A 396 -3.51 -0.59 -12.33
CA LYS A 396 -2.64 -0.92 -13.46
C LYS A 396 -2.33 0.29 -14.33
N GLU A 397 -3.31 1.16 -14.52
CA GLU A 397 -3.23 2.30 -15.41
C GLU A 397 -3.01 3.61 -14.65
N PRO A 398 -2.42 4.63 -15.28
CA PRO A 398 -2.35 5.98 -14.72
C PRO A 398 -3.74 6.55 -14.46
N THR A 399 -3.94 7.11 -13.28
CA THR A 399 -5.25 7.63 -12.89
C THR A 399 -5.27 9.13 -12.58
N VAL A 400 -4.13 9.75 -12.28
CA VAL A 400 -4.05 11.20 -12.04
C VAL A 400 -4.60 12.00 -13.23
N SER A 401 -4.28 11.59 -14.45
CA SER A 401 -4.73 12.23 -15.70
C SER A 401 -6.24 12.21 -15.90
N LEU A 402 -6.95 11.34 -15.18
CA LEU A 402 -8.40 11.21 -15.21
C LEU A 402 -9.12 12.24 -14.32
N ILE A 403 -8.42 12.87 -13.36
CA ILE A 403 -9.05 13.75 -12.37
C ILE A 403 -9.81 14.89 -13.05
N MET A 404 -9.17 15.64 -13.95
CA MET A 404 -9.78 16.80 -14.59
C MET A 404 -10.88 16.44 -15.59
N PRO A 405 -10.70 15.45 -16.50
CA PRO A 405 -11.77 14.99 -17.36
C PRO A 405 -13.00 14.47 -16.60
N LEU A 406 -12.79 13.71 -15.52
CA LEU A 406 -13.89 13.19 -14.71
C LEU A 406 -14.57 14.29 -13.88
N LYS A 407 -13.80 15.25 -13.33
CA LYS A 407 -14.37 16.43 -12.65
C LYS A 407 -15.28 17.19 -13.62
N PHE A 408 -14.80 17.50 -14.81
CA PHE A 408 -15.58 18.18 -15.85
C PHE A 408 -16.84 17.40 -16.23
N MET A 409 -16.76 16.09 -16.45
CA MET A 409 -17.91 15.24 -16.76
C MET A 409 -18.93 15.21 -15.62
N ILE A 410 -18.48 15.16 -14.35
CA ILE A 410 -19.38 15.22 -13.21
C ILE A 410 -20.05 16.58 -13.13
N GLU A 411 -19.33 17.68 -13.28
CA GLU A 411 -19.91 19.03 -13.29
C GLU A 411 -20.96 19.19 -14.39
N GLN A 412 -20.70 18.68 -15.59
CA GLN A 412 -21.68 18.66 -16.69
C GLN A 412 -22.93 17.83 -16.32
N SER A 413 -22.74 16.65 -15.74
CA SER A 413 -23.86 15.78 -15.35
C SER A 413 -24.70 16.31 -14.18
N MET A 414 -24.14 17.25 -13.41
CA MET A 414 -24.82 17.96 -12.31
C MET A 414 -25.41 19.30 -12.75
N SER A 415 -25.30 19.69 -14.01
CA SER A 415 -25.96 20.89 -14.52
C SER A 415 -27.48 20.75 -14.44
N PRO A 416 -28.22 21.82 -14.11
CA PRO A 416 -29.69 21.80 -14.07
C PRO A 416 -30.30 21.44 -15.42
N GLU A 417 -31.33 20.62 -15.42
CA GLU A 417 -32.16 20.27 -16.57
C GLU A 417 -33.61 20.71 -16.38
N GLU A 418 -34.33 21.03 -17.45
CA GLU A 418 -35.73 21.50 -17.39
C GLU A 418 -36.68 20.50 -16.72
N ASN A 419 -36.39 19.20 -16.83
CA ASN A 419 -37.21 18.12 -16.30
C ASN A 419 -36.80 17.66 -14.91
N ASP A 420 -35.82 18.32 -14.27
CA ASP A 420 -35.38 17.97 -12.93
C ASP A 420 -36.52 18.17 -11.91
N THR A 421 -36.82 17.15 -11.13
CA THR A 421 -37.65 17.34 -9.93
C THR A 421 -36.92 18.24 -8.93
N GLN A 422 -37.66 18.92 -8.05
CA GLN A 422 -37.05 19.77 -7.01
C GLN A 422 -36.02 18.99 -6.16
N THR A 423 -36.28 17.71 -5.92
CA THR A 423 -35.36 16.81 -5.19
C THR A 423 -34.04 16.64 -5.93
N ILE A 424 -34.11 16.35 -7.24
CA ILE A 424 -32.95 16.18 -8.09
C ILE A 424 -32.19 17.49 -8.28
N ALA A 425 -32.87 18.58 -8.52
CA ALA A 425 -32.25 19.92 -8.64
C ALA A 425 -31.46 20.28 -7.37
N ASN A 426 -32.04 20.02 -6.18
CA ASN A 426 -31.35 20.26 -4.91
C ASN A 426 -30.14 19.31 -4.72
N MET A 427 -30.22 18.05 -5.15
CA MET A 427 -29.08 17.13 -5.13
C MET A 427 -27.97 17.57 -6.07
N LYS A 428 -28.28 17.89 -7.32
CA LYS A 428 -27.35 18.37 -8.32
C LYS A 428 -26.59 19.60 -7.79
N SER A 429 -27.34 20.60 -7.27
CA SER A 429 -26.76 21.81 -6.68
C SER A 429 -25.83 21.51 -5.50
N ALA A 430 -26.24 20.62 -4.58
CA ALA A 430 -25.43 20.27 -3.41
C ALA A 430 -24.12 19.55 -3.79
N ILE A 431 -24.16 18.67 -4.81
CA ILE A 431 -23.00 17.95 -5.32
C ILE A 431 -22.07 18.90 -6.06
N LEU A 432 -22.63 19.72 -6.96
CA LEU A 432 -21.87 20.67 -7.79
C LEU A 432 -21.11 21.68 -6.94
N LEU A 433 -21.78 22.26 -5.93
CA LEU A 433 -21.15 23.21 -5.01
C LEU A 433 -19.93 22.64 -4.30
N ASP A 434 -19.96 21.36 -3.90
CA ASP A 434 -18.82 20.74 -3.23
C ASP A 434 -17.67 20.41 -4.20
N ILE A 435 -17.98 19.97 -5.43
CA ILE A 435 -16.96 19.56 -6.41
C ILE A 435 -16.26 20.76 -7.04
N SER A 436 -16.99 21.85 -7.33
CA SER A 436 -16.44 23.01 -8.04
C SER A 436 -15.30 23.68 -7.28
N ASP A 437 -15.37 23.71 -5.95
CA ASP A 437 -14.35 24.31 -5.09
C ASP A 437 -13.07 23.43 -4.94
N ARG A 438 -13.13 22.19 -5.44
CA ARG A 438 -12.00 21.25 -5.33
C ARG A 438 -10.98 21.43 -6.45
N TYR A 439 -9.71 21.18 -6.13
CA TYR A 439 -8.60 21.27 -7.08
C TYR A 439 -8.47 22.66 -7.72
N SER A 440 -8.23 23.67 -6.89
CA SER A 440 -7.99 25.08 -7.31
C SER A 440 -6.50 25.42 -7.30
N GLY A 441 -6.15 26.55 -7.94
CA GLY A 441 -4.79 27.10 -7.95
C GLY A 441 -3.76 26.14 -8.58
N ASP A 442 -2.54 26.11 -8.03
CA ASP A 442 -1.39 25.34 -8.54
C ASP A 442 -1.71 23.83 -8.70
N CYS A 443 -2.59 23.29 -7.84
CA CYS A 443 -3.03 21.91 -7.95
C CYS A 443 -3.83 21.67 -9.23
N ASN A 444 -4.75 22.59 -9.58
CA ASN A 444 -5.48 22.52 -10.84
C ASN A 444 -4.54 22.54 -12.04
N ASP A 445 -3.58 23.46 -12.03
CA ASP A 445 -2.62 23.62 -13.12
C ASP A 445 -1.80 22.38 -13.37
N MET A 446 -1.27 21.79 -12.30
CA MET A 446 -0.55 20.53 -12.38
C MET A 446 -1.44 19.36 -12.87
N LEU A 447 -2.68 19.25 -12.42
CA LEU A 447 -3.60 18.21 -12.86
C LEU A 447 -3.96 18.36 -14.35
N GLN A 448 -4.06 19.58 -14.87
CA GLN A 448 -4.21 19.83 -16.31
C GLN A 448 -2.97 19.37 -17.10
N GLU A 449 -1.77 19.60 -16.57
CA GLU A 449 -0.53 19.10 -17.17
C GLU A 449 -0.48 17.57 -17.16
N CYS A 450 -0.87 16.91 -16.05
CA CYS A 450 -1.00 15.45 -15.98
C CYS A 450 -1.99 14.92 -17.04
N THR A 451 -3.11 15.63 -17.22
CA THR A 451 -4.12 15.29 -18.22
C THR A 451 -3.57 15.44 -19.64
N ALA A 452 -2.84 16.52 -19.92
CA ALA A 452 -2.22 16.77 -21.22
C ALA A 452 -1.18 15.70 -21.60
N LEU A 453 -0.41 15.22 -20.62
CA LEU A 453 0.64 14.20 -20.84
C LEU A 453 0.10 12.77 -20.99
N ASP A 454 -1.20 12.58 -20.80
CA ASP A 454 -1.89 11.35 -21.17
C ASP A 454 -2.32 11.41 -22.64
N PRO A 455 -1.82 10.52 -23.51
CA PRO A 455 -2.11 10.61 -24.94
C PRO A 455 -3.59 10.42 -25.28
N ARG A 456 -4.43 9.95 -24.35
CA ARG A 456 -5.90 9.89 -24.51
C ARG A 456 -6.53 11.29 -24.46
N PHE A 457 -5.95 12.20 -23.70
CA PHE A 457 -6.51 13.52 -23.36
C PHE A 457 -5.68 14.69 -23.85
N ARG A 458 -4.64 14.48 -24.67
CA ARG A 458 -3.72 15.52 -25.15
C ARG A 458 -4.41 16.70 -25.85
N SER A 459 -5.61 16.52 -26.42
CA SER A 459 -6.39 17.61 -27.00
C SER A 459 -6.98 18.58 -25.97
N LEU A 460 -7.05 18.17 -24.68
CA LEU A 460 -7.66 18.96 -23.60
C LEU A 460 -9.02 19.57 -23.99
N SER A 461 -9.91 18.72 -24.54
CA SER A 461 -11.19 19.15 -25.15
C SER A 461 -12.14 19.83 -24.16
N HIS A 462 -11.89 19.73 -22.85
CA HIS A 462 -12.66 20.40 -21.80
C HIS A 462 -12.17 21.84 -21.50
N LEU A 463 -11.08 22.29 -22.16
CA LEU A 463 -10.51 23.64 -22.00
C LEU A 463 -10.71 24.48 -23.28
N ASN A 464 -10.75 25.80 -23.12
CA ASN A 464 -10.68 26.71 -24.25
C ASN A 464 -9.24 26.84 -24.81
N ASP A 465 -9.08 27.53 -25.93
CA ASP A 465 -7.78 27.62 -26.62
C ASP A 465 -6.70 28.31 -25.78
N GLU A 466 -7.03 29.38 -25.10
CA GLU A 466 -6.11 30.13 -24.23
C GLU A 466 -5.62 29.27 -23.05
N GLN A 467 -6.53 28.55 -22.41
CA GLN A 467 -6.21 27.63 -21.33
C GLN A 467 -5.31 26.50 -21.81
N ARG A 468 -5.59 25.94 -23.00
CA ARG A 468 -4.75 24.88 -23.61
C ARG A 468 -3.33 25.38 -23.87
N GLU A 469 -3.18 26.58 -24.43
CA GLU A 469 -1.87 27.19 -24.66
C GLU A 469 -1.10 27.36 -23.34
N SER A 470 -1.78 27.85 -22.28
CA SER A 470 -1.18 28.02 -20.96
C SER A 470 -0.69 26.69 -20.38
N VAL A 471 -1.45 25.60 -20.51
CA VAL A 471 -1.03 24.26 -20.06
C VAL A 471 0.23 23.79 -20.78
N TYR A 472 0.26 23.88 -22.13
CA TYR A 472 1.42 23.45 -22.89
C TYR A 472 2.65 24.35 -22.69
N ALA A 473 2.46 25.64 -22.40
CA ALA A 473 3.55 26.54 -22.02
C ALA A 473 4.21 26.12 -20.70
N ARG A 474 3.41 25.76 -19.68
CA ARG A 474 3.93 25.24 -18.40
C ARG A 474 4.64 23.88 -18.56
N ILE A 475 4.09 22.99 -19.38
CA ILE A 475 4.75 21.70 -19.70
C ILE A 475 6.11 21.95 -20.34
N ARG A 476 6.23 22.89 -21.28
CA ARG A 476 7.48 23.27 -21.92
C ARG A 476 8.52 23.73 -20.89
N GLU A 477 8.14 24.64 -20.02
CA GLU A 477 9.03 25.17 -18.97
C GLU A 477 9.54 24.05 -18.06
N LYS A 478 8.64 23.20 -17.55
CA LYS A 478 8.99 22.13 -16.62
C LYS A 478 9.81 21.01 -17.29
N ALA A 479 9.48 20.66 -18.52
CA ALA A 479 10.24 19.67 -19.27
C ALA A 479 11.65 20.16 -19.62
N SER A 480 11.81 21.45 -19.98
CA SER A 480 13.13 22.06 -20.17
C SER A 480 13.96 22.03 -18.91
N ALA A 481 13.39 22.46 -17.78
CA ALA A 481 14.10 22.46 -16.49
C ALA A 481 14.53 21.06 -16.07
N LEU A 482 13.67 20.05 -16.24
CA LEU A 482 13.99 18.66 -15.93
C LEU A 482 15.09 18.10 -16.85
N HIS A 483 15.05 18.45 -18.13
CA HIS A 483 16.08 18.04 -19.11
C HIS A 483 17.46 18.65 -18.79
N GLU A 484 17.51 19.94 -18.45
CA GLU A 484 18.73 20.62 -18.04
C GLU A 484 19.34 20.03 -16.77
N GLN A 485 18.50 19.73 -15.76
CA GLN A 485 18.95 19.07 -14.53
C GLN A 485 19.58 17.70 -14.79
N ARG A 486 18.97 16.90 -15.69
CA ARG A 486 19.49 15.57 -16.05
C ARG A 486 20.83 15.64 -16.79
N ASN A 487 21.00 16.61 -17.68
CA ASN A 487 22.26 16.81 -18.39
C ASN A 487 23.40 17.24 -17.45
N GLN A 488 23.11 18.12 -16.47
CA GLN A 488 24.11 18.54 -15.47
C GLN A 488 24.57 17.37 -14.59
N THR A 489 23.67 16.42 -14.27
CA THR A 489 24.02 15.23 -13.47
C THR A 489 24.87 14.23 -14.25
N SER A 490 24.54 13.97 -15.52
CA SER A 490 25.34 13.09 -16.36
C SER A 490 26.76 13.62 -16.55
N ASP A 491 26.96 14.94 -16.69
CA ASP A 491 28.29 15.57 -16.79
C ASP A 491 29.09 15.43 -15.49
N ILE A 492 28.44 15.46 -14.32
CA ILE A 492 29.11 15.28 -13.02
C ILE A 492 29.52 13.82 -12.83
N ASP A 493 28.65 12.86 -13.16
CA ASP A 493 28.95 11.43 -13.07
C ASP A 493 30.08 11.02 -14.06
N GLU A 494 30.10 11.56 -15.28
CA GLU A 494 31.21 11.33 -16.22
C GLU A 494 32.54 11.93 -15.71
N ARG A 495 32.52 13.11 -15.09
CA ARG A 495 33.72 13.72 -14.49
C ARG A 495 34.20 12.92 -13.28
N THR A 496 33.28 12.42 -12.45
CA THR A 496 33.61 11.60 -11.26
C THR A 496 34.17 10.25 -11.69
N THR A 497 33.62 9.64 -12.74
CA THR A 497 34.10 8.36 -13.29
C THR A 497 35.48 8.52 -13.97
N ARG A 498 35.71 9.63 -14.67
CA ARG A 498 37.03 9.95 -15.24
C ARG A 498 38.08 10.26 -14.15
N ALA A 499 37.69 10.94 -13.07
CA ALA A 499 38.57 11.20 -11.93
C ALA A 499 38.92 9.91 -11.16
N SER A 500 37.98 8.98 -10.97
CA SER A 500 38.25 7.68 -10.36
C SER A 500 39.06 6.75 -11.27
N ALA A 501 38.85 6.81 -12.59
CA ALA A 501 39.69 6.08 -13.56
C ALA A 501 41.11 6.61 -13.62
N SER A 502 41.32 7.94 -13.48
CA SER A 502 42.67 8.52 -13.45
C SER A 502 43.42 8.18 -12.15
N THR A 503 42.74 8.06 -11.00
CA THR A 503 43.36 7.61 -9.74
C THR A 503 43.66 6.12 -9.72
N SER A 504 42.83 5.27 -10.36
CA SER A 504 43.13 3.84 -10.52
C SER A 504 44.24 3.56 -11.54
N GLY A 505 44.37 4.39 -12.60
CA GLY A 505 45.45 4.33 -13.56
C GLY A 505 46.82 4.66 -12.95
N ALA A 506 46.88 5.69 -12.08
CA ALA A 506 48.11 6.05 -11.37
C ALA A 506 48.57 4.98 -10.36
N ALA A 507 47.63 4.30 -9.69
CA ALA A 507 47.96 3.19 -8.79
C ALA A 507 48.40 1.92 -9.54
N ALA A 508 47.85 1.66 -10.73
CA ALA A 508 48.24 0.53 -11.58
C ALA A 508 49.62 0.75 -12.23
N GLU A 509 49.96 1.97 -12.60
CA GLU A 509 51.27 2.33 -13.16
C GLU A 509 52.38 2.24 -12.09
N GLN A 510 52.12 2.65 -10.83
CA GLN A 510 53.06 2.46 -9.72
C GLN A 510 53.25 0.98 -9.33
N ALA A 511 52.23 0.15 -9.48
CA ALA A 511 52.35 -1.30 -9.28
C ALA A 511 53.14 -1.98 -10.41
N ARG A 512 53.04 -1.50 -11.67
CA ARG A 512 53.81 -2.01 -12.81
C ARG A 512 55.30 -1.69 -12.70
N VAL A 513 55.65 -0.48 -12.29
CA VAL A 513 57.05 -0.08 -12.08
C VAL A 513 57.70 -0.86 -10.94
N MET A 514 56.95 -1.29 -9.90
CA MET A 514 57.49 -2.14 -8.83
C MET A 514 57.66 -3.62 -9.25
N VAL A 515 56.88 -4.12 -10.21
CA VAL A 515 57.01 -5.51 -10.69
C VAL A 515 58.11 -5.67 -11.73
N GLU A 516 58.38 -4.64 -12.55
CA GLU A 516 59.49 -4.66 -13.50
C GLU A 516 60.88 -4.54 -12.82
N ALA A 517 60.95 -3.99 -11.60
CA ALA A 517 62.19 -3.93 -10.81
C ALA A 517 62.56 -5.26 -10.11
N ALA A 518 61.65 -6.25 -10.07
CA ALA A 518 61.84 -7.53 -9.38
C ALA A 518 62.10 -8.73 -10.32
N GLN A 519 62.12 -8.55 -11.66
CA GLN A 519 62.31 -9.64 -12.64
C GLN A 519 63.55 -9.52 -13.52
N GLY A 520 64.59 -8.88 -13.02
CA GLY A 520 65.85 -8.77 -13.69
C GLY A 520 66.95 -9.70 -13.17
N ALA A 521 66.74 -11.01 -13.13
CA ALA A 521 67.78 -12.03 -13.00
C ALA A 521 67.22 -13.43 -13.28
N GLU A 522 67.35 -13.91 -14.49
CA GLU A 522 67.82 -15.25 -14.84
C GLU A 522 67.62 -15.50 -16.34
N GLN A 523 68.72 -15.48 -17.05
CA GLN A 523 68.84 -15.97 -18.42
C GLN A 523 69.23 -17.46 -18.38
N SER A 524 68.61 -18.28 -19.23
CA SER A 524 69.33 -19.31 -19.99
C SER A 524 68.50 -19.83 -21.17
N GLN A 525 69.17 -19.83 -22.26
CA GLN A 525 69.00 -20.25 -23.64
C GLN A 525 68.19 -21.54 -23.86
N GLU A 526 67.41 -21.52 -24.96
CA GLU A 526 67.44 -22.53 -26.03
C GLU A 526 66.57 -22.06 -27.22
N GLU A 527 67.13 -22.07 -28.42
CA GLU A 527 66.53 -21.82 -29.74
C GLU A 527 66.18 -23.16 -30.43
N PRO A 528 65.66 -23.14 -31.69
CA PRO A 528 64.23 -22.99 -32.07
C PRO A 528 63.72 -24.23 -32.84
N VAL A 529 62.40 -24.35 -33.00
CA VAL A 529 61.81 -25.19 -34.07
C VAL A 529 60.63 -24.43 -34.69
N GLU A 530 60.69 -24.25 -35.98
CA GLU A 530 59.71 -23.66 -36.87
C GLU A 530 58.38 -24.40 -36.84
N GLY A 531 57.31 -23.63 -36.88
CA GLY A 531 55.96 -24.13 -37.10
C GLY A 531 54.96 -22.97 -37.25
N GLU A 532 54.76 -22.57 -38.50
CA GLU A 532 53.76 -21.61 -38.93
C GLU A 532 52.39 -21.91 -38.33
N ARG A 533 51.79 -20.95 -37.58
CA ARG A 533 50.33 -20.76 -37.55
C ARG A 533 50.02 -19.31 -37.25
N GLN A 534 49.27 -18.75 -38.15
CA GLN A 534 48.74 -17.42 -38.32
C GLN A 534 48.26 -16.76 -37.04
N MET A 535 48.76 -15.57 -36.74
CA MET A 535 48.13 -14.56 -35.88
C MET A 535 46.77 -14.19 -36.46
N GLN A 536 45.71 -14.48 -35.76
CA GLN A 536 44.44 -13.81 -35.96
C GLN A 536 44.40 -12.55 -35.11
N ASP A 537 44.49 -11.46 -35.84
CA ASP A 537 44.27 -10.08 -35.45
C ASP A 537 42.88 -9.96 -34.78
N VAL A 538 42.82 -9.41 -33.57
CA VAL A 538 41.55 -9.06 -32.89
C VAL A 538 41.06 -7.78 -33.55
N THR A 539 40.43 -7.93 -34.70
CA THR A 539 39.72 -6.86 -35.37
C THR A 539 38.42 -6.53 -34.60
N GLN A 540 38.24 -5.24 -34.32
CA GLN A 540 36.98 -4.62 -34.00
C GLN A 540 35.83 -5.20 -34.88
N PRO A 541 34.61 -5.37 -34.34
CA PRO A 541 33.50 -5.84 -35.16
C PRO A 541 33.33 -4.89 -36.35
N PRO A 542 33.14 -5.42 -37.57
CA PRO A 542 32.99 -4.60 -38.75
C PRO A 542 31.72 -3.73 -38.59
N PRO A 543 31.72 -2.49 -39.11
CA PRO A 543 30.56 -1.64 -39.08
C PRO A 543 29.37 -2.37 -39.73
N PRO A 544 28.14 -2.19 -39.23
CA PRO A 544 26.97 -2.88 -39.75
C PRO A 544 26.88 -2.62 -41.26
N LYS A 545 26.73 -3.69 -42.04
CA LYS A 545 26.58 -3.61 -43.51
C LYS A 545 25.32 -2.78 -43.80
N LYS A 546 25.49 -1.69 -44.55
CA LYS A 546 24.40 -0.88 -45.06
C LYS A 546 23.39 -1.78 -45.80
N THR A 547 22.12 -1.56 -45.58
CA THR A 547 21.06 -2.25 -46.31
C THR A 547 21.04 -1.75 -47.77
N ALA A 548 20.56 -2.57 -48.70
CA ALA A 548 20.42 -2.16 -50.10
C ALA A 548 19.55 -0.88 -50.26
N LEU A 549 18.65 -0.62 -49.30
CA LEU A 549 17.86 0.61 -49.24
C LEU A 549 18.66 1.82 -48.78
N GLU A 550 19.60 1.66 -47.84
CA GLU A 550 20.53 2.72 -47.43
C GLU A 550 21.53 3.05 -48.52
N ASP A 551 21.97 2.08 -49.34
CA ASP A 551 22.84 2.31 -50.47
C ASP A 551 22.13 3.06 -51.60
N LEU A 552 20.83 2.80 -51.81
CA LEU A 552 20.04 3.42 -52.86
C LEU A 552 19.55 4.82 -52.53
N LEU A 553 19.18 5.08 -51.29
CA LEU A 553 18.50 6.29 -50.85
C LEU A 553 19.27 7.11 -49.79
N GLY A 554 20.35 6.56 -49.26
CA GLY A 554 21.11 7.15 -48.13
C GLY A 554 21.63 8.57 -48.36
N SER A 555 21.94 8.95 -49.57
CA SER A 555 22.37 10.32 -49.91
C SER A 555 21.23 11.35 -49.93
N SER A 556 19.97 10.88 -50.10
CA SER A 556 18.79 11.74 -50.16
C SER A 556 18.00 11.78 -48.85
N TYR A 557 18.21 10.81 -47.96
CA TYR A 557 17.48 10.64 -46.73
C TYR A 557 18.36 10.49 -45.47
N THR A 558 19.64 10.79 -45.54
CA THR A 558 20.49 10.98 -44.33
C THR A 558 20.02 12.23 -43.61
N THR A 559 19.21 12.03 -42.57
CA THR A 559 18.98 13.06 -41.56
C THR A 559 20.30 13.32 -40.86
N VAL A 560 20.88 14.46 -41.17
CA VAL A 560 21.93 15.05 -40.34
C VAL A 560 21.25 15.34 -39.01
N VAL A 561 21.58 14.59 -37.98
CA VAL A 561 21.24 14.94 -36.62
C VAL A 561 22.12 16.13 -36.27
N GLU A 562 21.69 17.33 -36.67
CA GLU A 562 22.20 18.56 -36.09
C GLU A 562 21.75 18.55 -34.64
N THR A 563 22.68 18.65 -33.72
CA THR A 563 22.46 19.00 -32.32
C THR A 563 21.81 20.39 -32.29
N VAL A 564 20.47 20.40 -32.46
CA VAL A 564 19.67 21.62 -32.39
C VAL A 564 19.66 22.06 -30.93
N GLN A 565 19.97 23.35 -30.72
CA GLN A 565 19.92 24.01 -29.42
C GLN A 565 18.65 23.59 -28.65
N SER A 566 18.81 23.20 -27.37
CA SER A 566 17.82 22.57 -26.48
C SER A 566 16.41 23.19 -26.52
N SER A 567 16.28 24.49 -26.67
CA SER A 567 15.00 25.21 -26.72
C SER A 567 14.17 24.94 -28.00
N ARG A 568 14.80 24.78 -29.16
CA ARG A 568 14.10 24.45 -30.41
C ARG A 568 13.65 22.99 -30.46
N GLY A 569 14.38 22.10 -29.80
CA GLY A 569 14.03 20.66 -29.73
C GLY A 569 12.73 20.45 -28.97
N ILE A 570 12.53 21.06 -27.81
CA ILE A 570 11.33 20.88 -26.99
C ILE A 570 10.07 21.47 -27.63
N GLU A 571 10.18 22.62 -28.31
CA GLU A 571 9.04 23.21 -29.02
C GLU A 571 8.50 22.27 -30.12
N MET A 572 9.41 21.64 -30.84
CA MET A 572 9.06 20.65 -31.87
C MET A 572 8.44 19.38 -31.26
N GLU A 573 8.96 18.90 -30.15
CA GLU A 573 8.36 17.75 -29.43
C GLU A 573 6.95 18.07 -28.96
N ILE A 574 6.73 19.22 -28.31
CA ILE A 574 5.42 19.64 -27.81
C ILE A 574 4.44 19.81 -28.97
N LEU A 575 4.86 20.48 -30.06
CA LEU A 575 4.02 20.68 -31.23
C LEU A 575 3.62 19.35 -31.87
N SER A 576 4.57 18.45 -32.04
CA SER A 576 4.36 17.10 -32.57
C SER A 576 3.45 16.29 -31.66
N TYR A 577 3.69 16.29 -30.35
CA TYR A 577 2.86 15.58 -29.37
C TYR A 577 1.42 16.12 -29.36
N ARG A 578 1.25 17.43 -29.26
CA ARG A 578 -0.05 18.09 -29.20
C ARG A 578 -0.90 17.85 -30.45
N ASN A 579 -0.29 17.94 -31.65
CA ASN A 579 -0.98 17.77 -32.93
C ASN A 579 -1.25 16.29 -33.28
N GLY A 580 -0.70 15.36 -32.51
CA GLY A 580 -0.96 13.95 -32.67
C GLY A 580 -2.43 13.61 -32.39
N ILE A 581 -2.94 12.57 -33.06
CA ILE A 581 -4.31 12.08 -32.83
C ILE A 581 -4.38 11.44 -31.43
N PRO A 582 -5.38 11.82 -30.58
CA PRO A 582 -5.58 11.15 -29.30
C PRO A 582 -5.81 9.64 -29.48
N ILE A 583 -5.23 8.83 -28.60
CA ILE A 583 -5.50 7.39 -28.65
C ILE A 583 -6.89 7.09 -28.05
N PRO A 584 -7.50 5.94 -28.39
CA PRO A 584 -8.78 5.53 -27.82
C PRO A 584 -8.76 5.47 -26.29
N LEU A 585 -9.89 5.77 -25.64
CA LEU A 585 -10.01 5.82 -24.16
C LEU A 585 -9.71 4.46 -23.48
N ASN A 586 -9.91 3.36 -24.18
CA ASN A 586 -9.62 2.01 -23.70
C ASN A 586 -8.18 1.55 -23.96
N SER A 587 -7.34 2.39 -24.57
CA SER A 587 -5.93 2.10 -24.79
C SER A 587 -5.09 2.50 -23.59
N SER A 588 -4.00 1.75 -23.33
CA SER A 588 -3.07 2.07 -22.24
C SER A 588 -2.15 3.23 -22.61
N PRO A 589 -2.14 4.32 -21.84
CA PRO A 589 -1.20 5.42 -22.03
C PRO A 589 0.26 5.00 -21.78
N LEU A 590 0.50 4.03 -20.88
CA LEU A 590 1.86 3.54 -20.60
C LEU A 590 2.42 2.73 -21.76
N GLU A 591 1.63 1.87 -22.40
CA GLU A 591 2.08 1.16 -23.60
C GLU A 591 2.33 2.13 -24.77
N TRP A 592 1.52 3.20 -24.90
CA TRP A 592 1.80 4.24 -25.89
C TRP A 592 3.14 4.94 -25.63
N TRP A 593 3.40 5.36 -24.38
CA TRP A 593 4.66 6.00 -24.02
C TRP A 593 5.85 5.05 -24.18
N LYS A 594 5.70 3.79 -23.85
CA LYS A 594 6.74 2.76 -24.06
C LYS A 594 7.23 2.68 -25.51
N VAL A 595 6.31 2.82 -26.46
CA VAL A 595 6.63 2.79 -27.90
C VAL A 595 7.15 4.14 -28.39
N ASN A 596 6.65 5.24 -27.84
CA ASN A 596 6.89 6.58 -28.40
C ASN A 596 7.90 7.43 -27.60
N ALA A 597 8.37 6.99 -26.43
CA ALA A 597 9.27 7.76 -25.56
C ALA A 597 10.57 8.19 -26.28
N TYR A 598 11.07 7.40 -27.21
CA TYR A 598 12.25 7.73 -28.00
C TYR A 598 12.04 8.92 -28.96
N ALA A 599 10.80 9.14 -29.40
CA ALA A 599 10.42 10.27 -30.25
C ALA A 599 10.20 11.57 -29.44
N TYR A 600 10.04 11.43 -28.12
CA TYR A 600 9.79 12.53 -27.18
C TYR A 600 10.75 12.49 -25.97
N PRO A 601 12.08 12.54 -26.20
CA PRO A 601 13.07 12.34 -25.14
C PRO A 601 13.03 13.40 -24.02
N ILE A 602 12.51 14.60 -24.30
CA ILE A 602 12.39 15.68 -23.32
C ILE A 602 11.06 15.59 -22.57
N LEU A 603 9.97 15.20 -23.23
CA LEU A 603 8.65 15.07 -22.61
C LEU A 603 8.47 13.76 -21.82
N ALA A 604 9.05 12.65 -22.29
CA ALA A 604 8.86 11.34 -21.68
C ALA A 604 9.26 11.27 -20.20
N PRO A 605 10.36 11.88 -19.72
CA PRO A 605 10.68 11.94 -18.30
C PRO A 605 9.61 12.65 -17.46
N LEU A 606 9.07 13.77 -17.96
CA LEU A 606 8.01 14.50 -17.28
C LEU A 606 6.70 13.70 -17.27
N ALA A 607 6.37 13.03 -18.38
CA ALA A 607 5.21 12.15 -18.46
C ALA A 607 5.32 10.98 -17.47
N LYS A 608 6.51 10.36 -17.35
CA LYS A 608 6.78 9.32 -16.36
C LYS A 608 6.59 9.83 -14.93
N ALA A 609 7.10 11.02 -14.64
CA ALA A 609 6.99 11.66 -13.33
C ALA A 609 5.54 11.94 -12.93
N TYR A 610 4.72 12.40 -13.86
CA TYR A 610 3.33 12.74 -13.57
C TYR A 610 2.41 11.52 -13.57
N LEU A 611 2.53 10.64 -14.57
CA LEU A 611 1.65 9.50 -14.71
C LEU A 611 1.87 8.40 -13.64
N CYS A 612 2.96 8.43 -12.87
CA CYS A 612 3.13 7.53 -11.73
C CYS A 612 2.18 7.88 -10.57
N ILE A 613 1.67 9.11 -10.52
CA ILE A 613 0.84 9.61 -9.43
C ILE A 613 -0.56 8.97 -9.51
N PRO A 614 -1.09 8.38 -8.43
CA PRO A 614 -2.48 7.90 -8.42
C PRO A 614 -3.48 9.05 -8.18
N ALA A 615 -4.69 8.93 -8.72
CA ALA A 615 -5.79 9.86 -8.42
C ALA A 615 -6.36 9.67 -7.01
N THR A 616 -6.00 8.59 -6.33
CA THR A 616 -6.61 8.20 -5.06
C THR A 616 -5.59 7.67 -4.07
N SER A 617 -5.91 7.77 -2.77
CA SER A 617 -5.20 7.10 -1.67
C SER A 617 -5.64 5.63 -1.47
N VAL A 618 -6.45 5.09 -2.36
CA VAL A 618 -6.97 3.71 -2.29
C VAL A 618 -5.88 2.65 -2.16
N PRO A 619 -4.66 2.77 -2.76
CA PRO A 619 -3.58 1.82 -2.48
C PRO A 619 -3.29 1.65 -0.98
N SER A 620 -3.23 2.73 -0.19
CA SER A 620 -3.07 2.64 1.27
C SER A 620 -4.32 2.10 1.96
N GLU A 621 -5.54 2.44 1.52
CA GLU A 621 -6.79 1.89 2.07
C GLU A 621 -6.92 0.37 1.88
N ARG A 622 -6.47 -0.16 0.74
CA ARG A 622 -6.47 -1.62 0.46
C ARG A 622 -5.55 -2.40 1.39
N VAL A 623 -4.55 -1.75 1.94
CA VAL A 623 -3.69 -2.34 2.96
C VAL A 623 -4.45 -2.52 4.28
N PHE A 624 -5.40 -1.64 4.60
CA PHE A 624 -6.19 -1.70 5.84
C PHE A 624 -7.02 -2.97 5.96
N SER A 625 -7.64 -3.44 4.87
CA SER A 625 -8.40 -4.69 4.90
C SER A 625 -7.47 -5.86 5.21
N THR A 626 -6.29 -5.91 4.60
CA THR A 626 -5.26 -6.92 4.84
C THR A 626 -4.74 -6.86 6.28
N ALA A 627 -4.44 -5.65 6.78
CA ALA A 627 -3.97 -5.43 8.15
C ALA A 627 -5.08 -5.72 9.19
N GLY A 628 -6.34 -5.39 8.87
CA GLY A 628 -7.50 -5.68 9.72
C GLY A 628 -7.75 -7.17 9.95
N ASP A 629 -7.39 -8.01 8.98
CA ASP A 629 -7.45 -9.47 9.12
C ASP A 629 -6.38 -9.99 10.08
N ILE A 630 -5.22 -9.31 10.17
CA ILE A 630 -4.16 -9.65 11.13
C ILE A 630 -4.53 -9.16 12.53
N VAL A 631 -4.93 -7.88 12.66
CA VAL A 631 -5.27 -7.25 13.95
C VAL A 631 -6.72 -7.60 14.31
N SER A 632 -6.99 -8.89 14.51
CA SER A 632 -8.29 -9.39 14.92
C SER A 632 -8.30 -9.70 16.43
N ALA A 633 -9.50 -9.80 17.03
CA ALA A 633 -9.64 -10.17 18.43
C ALA A 633 -8.98 -11.51 18.77
N GLN A 634 -8.82 -12.41 17.78
CA GLN A 634 -8.13 -13.70 17.95
C GLN A 634 -6.60 -13.58 17.90
N ARG A 635 -6.06 -12.43 17.48
CA ARG A 635 -4.61 -12.15 17.34
C ARG A 635 -4.17 -10.93 18.15
N SER A 636 -4.84 -10.65 19.25
CA SER A 636 -4.57 -9.50 20.14
C SER A 636 -3.17 -9.45 20.76
N LEU A 637 -2.35 -10.50 20.56
CA LEU A 637 -0.98 -10.60 21.06
C LEU A 637 0.10 -10.35 19.99
N ILE A 638 -0.27 -10.02 18.76
CA ILE A 638 0.72 -9.66 17.73
C ILE A 638 1.21 -8.23 17.99
N THR A 639 2.52 -8.04 17.92
CA THR A 639 3.09 -6.70 18.13
C THR A 639 2.92 -5.84 16.86
N PRO A 640 2.87 -4.50 16.98
CA PRO A 640 2.77 -3.60 15.82
C PRO A 640 3.90 -3.80 14.81
N GLU A 641 5.11 -4.12 15.26
CA GLU A 641 6.26 -4.39 14.40
C GLU A 641 6.03 -5.64 13.53
N HIS A 642 5.43 -6.70 14.09
CA HIS A 642 5.08 -7.88 13.30
C HIS A 642 3.91 -7.62 12.35
N VAL A 643 2.98 -6.72 12.70
CA VAL A 643 1.92 -6.27 11.77
C VAL A 643 2.57 -5.59 10.59
N ASP A 644 3.48 -4.63 10.81
CA ASP A 644 4.21 -3.92 9.75
C ASP A 644 4.96 -4.91 8.83
N MET A 645 5.78 -5.80 9.41
CA MET A 645 6.55 -6.79 8.63
C MET A 645 5.68 -7.72 7.79
N LEU A 646 4.59 -8.26 8.36
CA LEU A 646 3.73 -9.19 7.65
C LEU A 646 2.95 -8.51 6.53
N VAL A 647 2.40 -7.30 6.78
CA VAL A 647 1.71 -6.50 5.76
C VAL A 647 2.66 -6.14 4.63
N PHE A 648 3.85 -5.67 4.98
CA PHE A 648 4.90 -5.34 4.01
C PHE A 648 5.26 -6.53 3.12
N LEU A 649 5.54 -7.70 3.72
CA LEU A 649 5.89 -8.91 2.98
C LEU A 649 4.76 -9.39 2.08
N LYS A 650 3.53 -9.46 2.61
CA LYS A 650 2.33 -9.85 1.84
C LYS A 650 2.13 -9.02 0.58
N LYS A 651 2.46 -7.74 0.64
CA LYS A 651 2.19 -6.80 -0.45
C LYS A 651 3.36 -6.64 -1.43
N ASN A 652 4.59 -6.92 -0.99
CA ASN A 652 5.77 -6.67 -1.81
C ASN A 652 6.42 -7.96 -2.36
N GLN A 653 6.02 -9.14 -1.90
CA GLN A 653 6.49 -10.43 -2.42
C GLN A 653 5.57 -11.04 -3.50
N SER A 654 4.38 -10.48 -3.71
CA SER A 654 3.38 -10.97 -4.70
C SER A 654 3.72 -10.55 -6.12
#